data_ee8c2f6c2aec366ac6594bef8f990bf7
#
_entry.id   ee8c2f6c2aec366ac6594bef8f990bf7
#
_cell.length_a   1.000
_cell.length_b   1.000
_cell.length_c   1.000
_cell.angle_alpha   90.00
_cell.angle_beta   90.00
_cell.angle_gamma   90.00
#
_symmetry.space_group_name_H-M   'P 1'
#
loop_
_entity.id
_entity.type
_entity.pdbx_description
1 polymer ?
#
loop_
_entity_poly.entity_id
_entity_poly.type
_entity_poly.pdbx_seq_one_letter_code
_entity_poly.pdbx_strand_id
1 'polypeptide(L)'
;MLNGDENVISKLFQCSICLHTHKDLFKLISHIKLYHSFGNSNFLCPVRGCYHISVTIEGLQAHAYRMHKNSVVDNFSQDQVLQPNCVHNNPTLDLLGNPLENELQAVPIDIAILSTICNQVENEKKDPEFEMSSDFLCENTRKHLAENFVYFYLKSRHFFLIPKSKSNQLCELVKEIVLKFADDYFLLFEQFLKEECPSIVNSYNSYKNKLNLQEMIDLSLEHLLSNKKIFEILQNKFNFVEPIEIIDEESKLKILYIPIKETLSSIIKNETLLKYIITNSYLNATNKENFFFKSTYFEEHISPLLTNKNGIFIKLYSDEIEICNPIGSAKTKHKLCVVYFTILNFPEYLSSSSDLYFLLTVFNDSNVKKKGLQFCLFPLIRELNELYFEEFQISNLIKMPVIAAFMTGDNLSIHRMLGMQTWFSSGYICRFCFIGYKQLCSIRLEELSTLFLFEYRDNSSYIEDFKSLSNGLISPSVFRSVAYINFQYFFPPDIMHDVFEGFSHVVICIILLSIIQNHNISIDYINKQLNLIKEVSIPTINKYHLQNYHLPCTSNQIIVILQYFGLLFGHLFELDDDIWILFNCHRQFLDIILSPYDSSINLEYFQSLISGQLELIYRNTGFNPKYKCKLHYICHYPEFYHYYSGLKYLWCMRGEAHHQLLKNINRHARNFKNPAYTCAKQYQISKGTYH
;
A
#
# COMPACT_ATOMS: atom_id res chain seq x y z
N MET A 1 12.05 -4.70 -61.54
CA MET A 1 13.43 -4.60 -61.00
C MET A 1 13.41 -3.49 -59.99
N LEU A 2 13.45 -3.87 -58.75
CA LEU A 2 14.10 -3.23 -57.61
C LEU A 2 13.77 -4.08 -56.39
N ASN A 3 14.75 -4.86 -55.95
CA ASN A 3 14.73 -5.66 -54.76
C ASN A 3 14.80 -4.72 -53.56
N GLY A 4 13.88 -4.87 -52.63
CA GLY A 4 13.97 -4.27 -51.30
C GLY A 4 14.21 -5.36 -50.29
N ASP A 5 15.34 -5.30 -49.62
CA ASP A 5 15.74 -6.18 -48.53
C ASP A 5 14.73 -6.07 -47.35
N GLU A 6 13.97 -7.12 -47.10
CA GLU A 6 13.25 -7.26 -45.85
C GLU A 6 14.25 -7.60 -44.74
N ASN A 7 14.57 -6.61 -43.93
CA ASN A 7 15.29 -6.75 -42.68
C ASN A 7 14.56 -7.76 -41.76
N VAL A 8 15.11 -8.94 -41.56
CA VAL A 8 14.73 -9.93 -40.57
C VAL A 8 15.09 -9.35 -39.17
N ILE A 9 14.20 -8.56 -38.62
CA ILE A 9 14.29 -8.16 -37.22
C ILE A 9 14.03 -9.42 -36.38
N SER A 10 15.09 -10.01 -35.82
CA SER A 10 15.00 -11.12 -34.88
C SER A 10 14.03 -10.76 -33.74
N LYS A 11 12.92 -11.49 -33.61
CA LYS A 11 11.93 -11.29 -32.55
C LYS A 11 12.58 -11.55 -31.20
N LEU A 12 12.87 -10.49 -30.46
CA LEU A 12 13.29 -10.56 -29.05
C LEU A 12 12.08 -10.48 -28.15
N PHE A 13 11.98 -11.42 -27.21
CA PHE A 13 11.02 -11.36 -26.11
C PHE A 13 11.60 -10.55 -24.97
N GLN A 14 10.80 -9.72 -24.31
CA GLN A 14 11.26 -8.84 -23.25
C GLN A 14 10.54 -9.07 -21.94
N CYS A 15 11.29 -9.15 -20.84
CA CYS A 15 10.73 -9.20 -19.49
C CYS A 15 10.08 -7.85 -19.16
N SER A 16 8.82 -7.89 -18.76
CA SER A 16 8.06 -6.68 -18.38
C SER A 16 8.49 -6.07 -17.05
N ILE A 17 9.31 -6.79 -16.26
CA ILE A 17 9.72 -6.38 -14.92
C ILE A 17 11.10 -5.70 -14.96
N CYS A 18 12.11 -6.32 -15.60
CA CYS A 18 13.49 -5.80 -15.62
C CYS A 18 14.02 -5.48 -17.02
N LEU A 19 13.17 -5.51 -18.05
CA LEU A 19 13.49 -5.25 -19.44
C LEU A 19 14.53 -6.22 -20.07
N HIS A 20 14.95 -7.27 -19.34
CA HIS A 20 15.82 -8.31 -19.90
C HIS A 20 15.21 -8.92 -21.15
N THR A 21 15.98 -9.10 -22.19
CA THR A 21 15.54 -9.64 -23.49
C THR A 21 16.13 -10.99 -23.78
N HIS A 22 15.36 -11.89 -24.37
CA HIS A 22 15.83 -13.20 -24.82
C HIS A 22 15.19 -13.60 -26.16
N LYS A 23 15.93 -14.32 -27.01
CA LYS A 23 15.42 -14.84 -28.28
C LYS A 23 14.46 -16.01 -28.10
N ASP A 24 14.57 -16.75 -26.99
CA ASP A 24 13.73 -17.88 -26.64
C ASP A 24 12.75 -17.50 -25.54
N LEU A 25 11.45 -17.64 -25.85
CA LEU A 25 10.36 -17.33 -24.93
C LEU A 25 10.42 -18.13 -23.62
N PHE A 26 10.75 -19.43 -23.69
CA PHE A 26 10.78 -20.27 -22.50
C PHE A 26 11.99 -20.00 -21.60
N LYS A 27 13.12 -19.60 -22.19
CA LYS A 27 14.27 -19.13 -21.42
C LYS A 27 13.98 -17.79 -20.74
N LEU A 28 13.22 -16.90 -21.39
CA LEU A 28 12.79 -15.66 -20.76
C LEU A 28 11.78 -15.93 -19.62
N ILE A 29 10.87 -16.89 -19.78
CA ILE A 29 9.96 -17.28 -18.70
C ILE A 29 10.75 -17.94 -17.54
N SER A 30 11.79 -18.70 -17.84
CA SER A 30 12.71 -19.25 -16.82
C SER A 30 13.47 -18.15 -16.08
N HIS A 31 13.90 -17.10 -16.79
CA HIS A 31 14.44 -15.89 -16.16
C HIS A 31 13.41 -15.24 -15.23
N ILE A 32 12.17 -15.04 -15.66
CA ILE A 32 11.09 -14.50 -14.81
C ILE A 32 10.91 -15.39 -13.57
N LYS A 33 10.96 -16.71 -13.73
CA LYS A 33 10.86 -17.66 -12.62
C LYS A 33 12.00 -17.53 -11.62
N LEU A 34 13.22 -17.36 -12.08
CA LEU A 34 14.40 -17.29 -11.23
C LEU A 34 14.54 -15.95 -10.50
N TYR A 35 14.22 -14.86 -11.18
CA TYR A 35 14.52 -13.50 -10.69
C TYR A 35 13.32 -12.70 -10.23
N HIS A 36 12.09 -13.11 -10.60
CA HIS A 36 10.88 -12.32 -10.33
C HIS A 36 9.72 -13.13 -9.72
N SER A 37 9.98 -14.36 -9.28
CA SER A 37 8.94 -15.22 -8.69
C SER A 37 8.55 -14.84 -7.26
N PHE A 38 9.40 -14.12 -6.54
CA PHE A 38 9.17 -13.73 -5.16
C PHE A 38 8.50 -12.37 -5.10
N GLY A 39 7.25 -12.32 -4.63
CA GLY A 39 6.52 -11.08 -4.35
C GLY A 39 5.63 -10.55 -5.47
N ASN A 40 5.71 -11.06 -6.69
CA ASN A 40 4.83 -10.65 -7.79
C ASN A 40 3.63 -11.61 -7.93
N SER A 41 2.43 -11.01 -7.92
CA SER A 41 1.17 -11.73 -8.11
C SER A 41 0.64 -11.71 -9.55
N ASN A 42 1.32 -11.04 -10.48
CA ASN A 42 0.85 -10.90 -11.86
C ASN A 42 2.01 -10.91 -12.86
N PHE A 43 2.01 -11.87 -13.76
CA PHE A 43 3.03 -12.06 -14.79
C PHE A 43 2.43 -11.81 -16.18
N LEU A 44 2.83 -10.72 -16.81
CA LEU A 44 2.41 -10.37 -18.18
C LEU A 44 3.14 -11.28 -19.20
N CYS A 45 2.42 -11.77 -20.21
CA CYS A 45 3.02 -12.53 -21.30
C CYS A 45 4.04 -11.68 -22.07
N PRO A 46 5.31 -12.14 -22.22
CA PRO A 46 6.36 -11.36 -22.86
C PRO A 46 6.29 -11.33 -24.40
N VAL A 47 5.23 -11.92 -24.98
CA VAL A 47 5.01 -11.90 -26.44
C VAL A 47 4.33 -10.60 -26.83
N ARG A 48 4.96 -9.81 -27.69
CA ARG A 48 4.43 -8.53 -28.15
C ARG A 48 3.04 -8.68 -28.78
N GLY A 49 2.07 -7.91 -28.26
CA GLY A 49 0.67 -7.98 -28.70
C GLY A 49 -0.17 -9.04 -27.96
N CYS A 50 0.42 -9.77 -27.00
CA CYS A 50 -0.32 -10.65 -26.11
C CYS A 50 -0.49 -9.98 -24.74
N TYR A 51 -1.74 -9.71 -24.37
CA TYR A 51 -2.07 -9.03 -23.09
C TYR A 51 -2.47 -10.01 -21.99
N HIS A 52 -2.12 -11.30 -22.13
CA HIS A 52 -2.41 -12.29 -21.11
C HIS A 52 -1.59 -12.04 -19.84
N ILE A 53 -2.28 -11.94 -18.70
CA ILE A 53 -1.69 -11.82 -17.37
C ILE A 53 -1.97 -13.13 -16.61
N SER A 54 -0.94 -13.71 -16.03
CA SER A 54 -1.05 -14.90 -15.19
C SER A 54 -0.68 -14.56 -13.74
N VAL A 55 -1.43 -15.08 -12.79
CA VAL A 55 -1.16 -14.93 -11.35
C VAL A 55 -0.09 -15.89 -10.84
N THR A 56 0.30 -16.89 -11.66
CA THR A 56 1.39 -17.80 -11.34
C THR A 56 2.30 -17.98 -12.55
N ILE A 57 3.56 -18.33 -12.30
CA ILE A 57 4.52 -18.61 -13.38
C ILE A 57 4.16 -19.87 -14.13
N GLU A 58 3.65 -20.87 -13.45
CA GLU A 58 3.15 -22.09 -14.06
C GLU A 58 1.98 -21.80 -15.02
N GLY A 59 1.10 -20.87 -14.64
CA GLY A 59 0.04 -20.35 -15.51
C GLY A 59 0.59 -19.63 -16.74
N LEU A 60 1.61 -18.79 -16.57
CA LEU A 60 2.30 -18.12 -17.67
C LEU A 60 3.00 -19.13 -18.60
N GLN A 61 3.68 -20.14 -18.06
CA GLN A 61 4.29 -21.22 -18.84
C GLN A 61 3.25 -22.01 -19.64
N ALA A 62 2.13 -22.37 -19.00
CA ALA A 62 1.04 -23.09 -19.65
C ALA A 62 0.37 -22.26 -20.76
N HIS A 63 0.21 -20.94 -20.55
CA HIS A 63 -0.26 -20.02 -21.58
C HIS A 63 0.73 -19.93 -22.75
N ALA A 64 2.01 -19.70 -22.48
CA ALA A 64 3.04 -19.63 -23.51
C ALA A 64 3.12 -20.91 -24.36
N TYR A 65 3.03 -22.07 -23.71
CA TYR A 65 3.02 -23.36 -24.39
C TYR A 65 1.78 -23.56 -25.28
N ARG A 66 0.60 -23.17 -24.80
CA ARG A 66 -0.65 -23.33 -25.57
C ARG A 66 -0.78 -22.35 -26.72
N MET A 67 -0.44 -21.08 -26.49
CA MET A 67 -0.75 -19.97 -27.40
C MET A 67 0.42 -19.56 -28.31
N HIS A 68 1.66 -19.82 -27.88
CA HIS A 68 2.86 -19.31 -28.56
C HIS A 68 3.87 -20.40 -28.94
N LYS A 69 3.48 -21.68 -28.86
CA LYS A 69 4.34 -22.83 -29.21
C LYS A 69 4.91 -22.73 -30.65
N ASN A 70 4.11 -22.26 -31.58
CA ASN A 70 4.51 -22.14 -33.00
C ASN A 70 5.35 -20.88 -33.29
N SER A 71 5.51 -19.96 -32.32
CA SER A 71 6.38 -18.79 -32.47
C SER A 71 7.86 -19.12 -32.21
N VAL A 72 8.18 -20.36 -31.82
CA VAL A 72 9.49 -20.81 -31.37
C VAL A 72 10.17 -21.77 -32.36
N VAL A 73 9.44 -22.21 -33.39
CA VAL A 73 9.97 -23.22 -34.33
C VAL A 73 10.45 -22.53 -35.60
N ASP A 74 11.60 -21.88 -35.52
CA ASP A 74 12.54 -21.74 -36.64
C ASP A 74 13.91 -21.33 -36.10
N ASN A 75 14.85 -22.27 -36.18
CA ASN A 75 16.30 -22.19 -36.08
C ASN A 75 16.94 -22.96 -34.92
N PHE A 76 17.06 -24.30 -35.14
CA PHE A 76 18.18 -25.06 -34.64
C PHE A 76 19.24 -25.13 -35.72
N SER A 77 20.31 -24.40 -35.60
CA SER A 77 21.63 -24.75 -36.10
C SER A 77 22.71 -23.93 -35.39
N GLN A 78 23.48 -24.66 -34.61
CA GLN A 78 24.91 -24.54 -34.27
C GLN A 78 25.49 -23.24 -33.71
N ASP A 79 25.93 -23.39 -32.46
CA ASP A 79 27.17 -22.91 -31.83
C ASP A 79 27.83 -21.62 -32.30
N GLN A 80 27.78 -20.62 -31.40
CA GLN A 80 29.00 -19.89 -31.05
C GLN A 80 28.79 -19.16 -29.70
N VAL A 81 29.70 -19.46 -28.77
CA VAL A 81 29.86 -18.79 -27.47
C VAL A 81 30.36 -17.38 -27.73
N LEU A 82 29.59 -16.37 -27.33
CA LEU A 82 30.06 -15.01 -27.21
C LEU A 82 29.75 -14.51 -25.78
N GLN A 83 30.82 -14.13 -25.10
CA GLN A 83 30.81 -13.52 -23.77
C GLN A 83 30.05 -12.17 -23.82
N PRO A 84 29.33 -11.81 -22.79
CA PRO A 84 28.62 -10.53 -22.73
C PRO A 84 29.53 -9.44 -22.17
N ASN A 85 29.83 -8.46 -22.98
CA ASN A 85 30.27 -7.14 -22.50
C ASN A 85 29.04 -6.39 -21.99
N CYS A 86 28.93 -6.23 -20.69
CA CYS A 86 27.92 -5.40 -20.06
C CYS A 86 28.41 -3.96 -19.97
N VAL A 87 27.83 -3.08 -20.78
CA VAL A 87 27.86 -1.64 -20.52
C VAL A 87 26.54 -1.30 -19.84
N HIS A 88 26.61 -0.98 -18.56
CA HIS A 88 25.47 -0.49 -17.79
C HIS A 88 25.34 1.02 -17.96
N ASN A 89 24.20 1.46 -18.48
CA ASN A 89 23.61 2.75 -18.14
C ASN A 89 22.11 2.64 -18.35
N ASN A 90 21.37 2.40 -17.28
CA ASN A 90 20.01 2.93 -17.13
C ASN A 90 19.55 2.81 -15.67
N PRO A 91 19.04 3.87 -15.08
CA PRO A 91 18.53 3.88 -13.71
C PRO A 91 17.06 3.49 -13.73
N THR A 92 16.76 2.24 -13.43
CA THR A 92 15.35 1.82 -13.28
C THR A 92 15.18 0.82 -12.16
N LEU A 93 14.43 1.24 -11.16
CA LEU A 93 13.55 0.39 -10.35
C LEU A 93 14.17 -0.71 -9.47
N ASP A 94 15.14 -0.33 -8.61
CA ASP A 94 15.49 -1.14 -7.44
C ASP A 94 15.11 -0.44 -6.13
N LEU A 95 13.84 0.02 -6.05
CA LEU A 95 13.31 0.69 -4.85
C LEU A 95 12.69 -0.27 -3.84
N LEU A 96 12.57 -1.54 -4.18
CA LEU A 96 12.10 -2.60 -3.29
C LEU A 96 12.98 -3.85 -3.39
N GLY A 97 14.23 -3.68 -3.80
CA GLY A 97 15.22 -4.75 -3.69
C GLY A 97 15.30 -5.18 -2.22
N ASN A 98 14.93 -6.43 -1.98
CA ASN A 98 15.19 -7.07 -0.69
C ASN A 98 16.67 -6.82 -0.37
N PRO A 99 17.01 -6.24 0.79
CA PRO A 99 18.42 -6.13 1.19
C PRO A 99 19.16 -7.47 1.17
N LEU A 100 18.45 -8.58 1.24
CA LEU A 100 19.00 -9.93 1.13
C LEU A 100 19.45 -10.31 -0.29
N GLU A 101 18.86 -9.75 -1.36
CA GLU A 101 19.31 -10.06 -2.73
C GLU A 101 20.59 -9.31 -3.09
N ASN A 102 20.82 -8.12 -2.53
CA ASN A 102 22.04 -7.38 -2.76
C ASN A 102 23.25 -7.89 -1.93
N GLU A 103 23.00 -8.58 -0.81
CA GLU A 103 24.07 -9.13 0.03
C GLU A 103 24.43 -10.59 -0.30
N LEU A 104 23.57 -11.32 -1.03
CA LEU A 104 23.82 -12.72 -1.44
C LEU A 104 24.35 -12.86 -2.88
N GLN A 105 24.53 -11.77 -3.60
CA GLN A 105 25.35 -11.82 -4.81
C GLN A 105 26.82 -11.98 -4.36
N ALA A 106 27.27 -13.24 -4.34
CA ALA A 106 28.70 -13.53 -4.35
C ALA A 106 29.30 -12.74 -5.52
N VAL A 107 30.01 -11.66 -5.20
CA VAL A 107 30.79 -10.90 -6.18
C VAL A 107 31.69 -11.93 -6.83
N PRO A 108 31.62 -12.16 -8.15
CA PRO A 108 32.62 -12.98 -8.81
C PRO A 108 33.95 -12.28 -8.53
N ILE A 109 34.79 -12.91 -7.71
CA ILE A 109 36.13 -12.40 -7.46
C ILE A 109 36.81 -12.53 -8.81
N ASP A 110 37.00 -11.39 -9.46
CA ASP A 110 37.68 -11.33 -10.75
C ASP A 110 39.15 -11.80 -10.50
N ILE A 111 39.51 -12.94 -11.11
CA ILE A 111 40.84 -13.54 -11.00
C ILE A 111 41.91 -12.53 -11.37
N ALA A 112 41.60 -11.56 -12.27
CA ALA A 112 42.46 -10.46 -12.63
C ALA A 112 42.71 -9.48 -11.45
N ILE A 113 41.73 -9.28 -10.57
CA ILE A 113 41.90 -8.45 -9.36
C ILE A 113 42.79 -9.17 -8.35
N LEU A 114 42.65 -10.48 -8.19
CA LEU A 114 43.50 -11.27 -7.29
C LEU A 114 44.95 -11.32 -7.79
N SER A 115 45.17 -11.48 -9.09
CA SER A 115 46.53 -11.43 -9.67
C SER A 115 47.19 -10.04 -9.55
N THR A 116 46.37 -8.97 -9.65
CA THR A 116 46.82 -7.58 -9.44
C THR A 116 47.16 -7.33 -7.97
N ILE A 117 46.37 -7.86 -7.03
CA ILE A 117 46.67 -7.79 -5.60
C ILE A 117 47.94 -8.58 -5.25
N CYS A 118 48.13 -9.78 -5.81
CA CYS A 118 49.36 -10.56 -5.61
C CYS A 118 50.58 -9.82 -6.14
N ASN A 119 50.51 -9.22 -7.33
CA ASN A 119 51.59 -8.43 -7.92
C ASN A 119 51.88 -7.11 -7.17
N GLN A 120 50.89 -6.49 -6.57
CA GLN A 120 51.05 -5.33 -5.71
C GLN A 120 51.73 -5.69 -4.38
N VAL A 121 51.34 -6.79 -3.75
CA VAL A 121 51.96 -7.26 -2.49
C VAL A 121 53.41 -7.66 -2.66
N GLU A 122 53.83 -8.17 -3.84
CA GLU A 122 55.26 -8.46 -4.13
C GLU A 122 56.09 -7.18 -4.37
N ASN A 123 55.49 -6.10 -4.87
CA ASN A 123 56.16 -4.83 -5.13
C ASN A 123 56.20 -3.89 -3.90
N GLU A 124 55.33 -4.07 -2.91
CA GLU A 124 55.25 -3.23 -1.69
C GLU A 124 56.14 -3.71 -0.52
N LYS A 125 57.14 -4.57 -0.77
CA LYS A 125 58.10 -4.95 0.27
C LYS A 125 59.08 -3.82 0.70
N LYS A 126 58.73 -2.55 0.45
CA LYS A 126 59.59 -1.40 0.79
C LYS A 126 58.92 -0.21 1.46
N ASP A 127 57.76 -0.34 2.11
CA ASP A 127 57.33 0.73 3.01
C ASP A 127 56.73 0.14 4.29
N PRO A 128 57.28 0.42 5.46
CA PRO A 128 56.72 0.05 6.74
C PRO A 128 55.83 1.21 7.20
N GLU A 129 54.54 1.16 7.02
CA GLU A 129 53.50 1.89 7.79
C GLU A 129 52.16 1.87 7.10
N PHE A 130 51.55 0.68 6.99
CA PHE A 130 50.11 0.56 6.89
C PHE A 130 49.67 -0.66 7.72
N GLU A 131 49.91 -0.61 9.03
CA GLU A 131 49.23 -1.42 10.01
C GLU A 131 47.83 -0.80 10.23
N MET A 132 46.88 -1.06 9.32
CA MET A 132 45.48 -1.07 9.72
C MET A 132 45.34 -2.19 10.77
N SER A 133 45.21 -1.80 12.04
CA SER A 133 45.23 -2.76 13.15
C SER A 133 44.21 -3.85 12.87
N SER A 134 44.62 -5.11 12.91
CA SER A 134 43.75 -6.29 12.73
C SER A 134 42.57 -6.23 13.65
N ASP A 135 42.63 -5.52 14.75
CA ASP A 135 41.61 -5.31 15.74
C ASP A 135 40.49 -4.43 15.24
N PHE A 136 40.76 -3.38 14.45
CA PHE A 136 39.72 -2.50 13.89
C PHE A 136 38.86 -3.19 12.82
N LEU A 137 39.47 -4.00 11.96
CA LEU A 137 38.77 -4.83 10.96
C LEU A 137 37.90 -5.89 11.66
N CYS A 138 38.43 -6.51 12.71
CA CYS A 138 37.71 -7.51 13.50
C CYS A 138 36.49 -6.91 14.23
N GLU A 139 36.63 -5.71 14.79
CA GLU A 139 35.52 -5.03 15.52
C GLU A 139 34.40 -4.59 14.57
N ASN A 140 34.72 -4.03 13.40
CA ASN A 140 33.74 -3.64 12.39
C ASN A 140 32.99 -4.87 11.83
N THR A 141 33.70 -5.96 11.53
CA THR A 141 33.08 -7.21 11.06
C THR A 141 32.16 -7.80 12.13
N ARG A 142 32.57 -7.81 13.41
CA ARG A 142 31.72 -8.25 14.53
C ARG A 142 30.47 -7.43 14.65
N LYS A 143 30.56 -6.11 14.55
CA LYS A 143 29.42 -5.21 14.61
C LYS A 143 28.44 -5.47 13.46
N HIS A 144 28.94 -5.64 12.25
CA HIS A 144 28.12 -5.91 11.08
C HIS A 144 27.43 -7.27 11.16
N LEU A 145 28.11 -8.30 11.62
CA LEU A 145 27.49 -9.61 11.88
C LEU A 145 26.37 -9.52 12.93
N ALA A 146 26.60 -8.80 14.03
CA ALA A 146 25.56 -8.60 15.04
C ALA A 146 24.32 -7.92 14.48
N GLU A 147 24.49 -6.89 13.65
CA GLU A 147 23.41 -6.18 12.98
C GLU A 147 22.60 -7.13 12.07
N ASN A 148 23.28 -7.94 11.25
CA ASN A 148 22.64 -8.91 10.36
C ASN A 148 21.87 -10.00 11.11
N PHE A 149 22.41 -10.55 12.20
CA PHE A 149 21.68 -11.51 13.03
C PHE A 149 20.47 -10.88 13.71
N VAL A 150 20.58 -9.64 14.20
CA VAL A 150 19.42 -8.92 14.78
C VAL A 150 18.37 -8.68 13.70
N TYR A 151 18.78 -8.26 12.51
CA TYR A 151 17.87 -8.08 11.37
C TYR A 151 17.13 -9.37 11.00
N PHE A 152 17.87 -10.48 10.84
CA PHE A 152 17.29 -11.79 10.56
C PHE A 152 16.32 -12.25 11.66
N TYR A 153 16.68 -12.08 12.92
CA TYR A 153 15.83 -12.39 14.07
C TYR A 153 14.55 -11.56 14.04
N LEU A 154 14.65 -10.26 13.81
CA LEU A 154 13.51 -9.36 13.76
C LEU A 154 12.59 -9.69 12.59
N LYS A 155 13.13 -9.96 11.40
CA LYS A 155 12.35 -10.43 10.25
C LYS A 155 11.63 -11.74 10.55
N SER A 156 12.33 -12.72 11.08
CA SER A 156 11.71 -14.00 11.42
C SER A 156 10.57 -13.85 12.42
N ARG A 157 10.77 -13.00 13.44
CA ARG A 157 9.82 -12.82 14.52
C ARG A 157 8.64 -11.90 14.17
N HIS A 158 8.90 -10.80 13.49
CA HIS A 158 7.91 -9.74 13.31
C HIS A 158 7.28 -9.72 11.92
N PHE A 159 8.03 -10.09 10.90
CA PHE A 159 7.50 -10.21 9.55
C PHE A 159 6.85 -11.58 9.30
N PHE A 160 7.58 -12.66 9.58
CA PHE A 160 7.07 -14.02 9.43
C PHE A 160 6.29 -14.52 10.64
N LEU A 161 6.17 -13.70 11.70
CA LEU A 161 5.41 -13.97 12.92
C LEU A 161 5.80 -15.30 13.62
N ILE A 162 7.07 -15.68 13.52
CA ILE A 162 7.62 -16.88 14.15
C ILE A 162 7.72 -16.66 15.68
N PRO A 163 7.29 -17.62 16.53
CA PRO A 163 7.43 -17.50 17.98
C PRO A 163 8.88 -17.31 18.42
N LYS A 164 9.12 -16.56 19.52
CA LYS A 164 10.46 -16.23 20.03
C LYS A 164 11.39 -17.45 20.14
N SER A 165 10.91 -18.56 20.72
CA SER A 165 11.68 -19.78 20.86
C SER A 165 12.12 -20.38 19.53
N LYS A 166 11.25 -20.31 18.52
CA LYS A 166 11.54 -20.82 17.17
C LYS A 166 12.43 -19.87 16.38
N SER A 167 12.29 -18.56 16.58
CA SER A 167 13.21 -17.57 15.98
C SER A 167 14.63 -17.75 16.51
N ASN A 168 14.78 -18.00 17.82
CA ASN A 168 16.10 -18.30 18.40
C ASN A 168 16.69 -19.58 17.81
N GLN A 169 15.89 -20.68 17.70
CA GLN A 169 16.33 -21.90 17.06
C GLN A 169 16.74 -21.70 15.60
N LEU A 170 16.01 -20.85 14.89
CA LEU A 170 16.32 -20.52 13.51
C LEU A 170 17.64 -19.73 13.40
N CYS A 171 17.91 -18.81 14.32
CA CYS A 171 19.19 -18.10 14.40
C CYS A 171 20.38 -19.06 14.65
N GLU A 172 20.21 -20.05 15.54
CA GLU A 172 21.23 -21.07 15.77
C GLU A 172 21.48 -21.92 14.51
N LEU A 173 20.41 -22.32 13.82
CA LEU A 173 20.56 -23.07 12.55
C LEU A 173 21.26 -22.25 11.48
N VAL A 174 20.93 -20.95 11.35
CA VAL A 174 21.62 -20.05 10.40
C VAL A 174 23.10 -19.91 10.78
N LYS A 175 23.42 -19.79 12.07
CA LYS A 175 24.80 -19.81 12.56
C LYS A 175 25.56 -21.05 12.06
N GLU A 176 24.98 -22.26 12.29
CA GLU A 176 25.61 -23.52 11.83
C GLU A 176 25.87 -23.51 10.32
N ILE A 177 24.90 -23.05 9.53
CA ILE A 177 25.04 -22.96 8.07
C ILE A 177 26.14 -21.98 7.68
N VAL A 178 26.18 -20.78 8.30
CA VAL A 178 27.19 -19.76 8.00
C VAL A 178 28.60 -20.23 8.34
N LEU A 179 28.76 -20.89 9.51
CA LEU A 179 30.06 -21.45 9.90
C LEU A 179 30.54 -22.51 8.94
N LYS A 180 29.65 -23.45 8.56
CA LYS A 180 30.00 -24.50 7.61
C LYS A 180 30.37 -23.92 6.24
N PHE A 181 29.61 -22.96 5.76
CA PHE A 181 29.91 -22.28 4.47
C PHE A 181 31.26 -21.56 4.53
N ALA A 182 31.54 -20.89 5.66
CA ALA A 182 32.80 -20.20 5.85
C ALA A 182 33.99 -21.16 5.90
N ASP A 183 33.86 -22.30 6.58
CA ASP A 183 34.88 -23.33 6.63
C ASP A 183 35.20 -23.90 5.24
N ASP A 184 34.15 -24.23 4.47
CA ASP A 184 34.27 -24.71 3.09
C ASP A 184 34.94 -23.65 2.19
N TYR A 185 34.56 -22.37 2.33
CA TYR A 185 35.15 -21.25 1.57
C TYR A 185 36.63 -21.04 1.94
N PHE A 186 36.96 -21.04 3.23
CA PHE A 186 38.33 -20.90 3.68
C PHE A 186 39.25 -22.03 3.18
N LEU A 187 38.72 -23.25 3.12
CA LEU A 187 39.44 -24.40 2.58
C LEU A 187 39.72 -24.24 1.08
N LEU A 188 38.71 -23.87 0.30
CA LEU A 188 38.84 -23.65 -1.13
C LEU A 188 39.82 -22.49 -1.42
N PHE A 189 39.75 -21.40 -0.66
CA PHE A 189 40.66 -20.26 -0.83
C PHE A 189 42.09 -20.59 -0.41
N GLU A 190 42.28 -21.41 0.62
CA GLU A 190 43.61 -21.89 1.00
C GLU A 190 44.22 -22.79 -0.07
N GLN A 191 43.42 -23.65 -0.72
CA GLN A 191 43.86 -24.47 -1.85
C GLN A 191 44.30 -23.59 -3.03
N PHE A 192 43.51 -22.60 -3.41
CA PHE A 192 43.84 -21.63 -4.45
C PHE A 192 45.14 -20.88 -4.14
N LEU A 193 45.31 -20.40 -2.90
CA LEU A 193 46.54 -19.72 -2.52
C LEU A 193 47.80 -20.63 -2.57
N LYS A 194 47.65 -21.92 -2.24
CA LYS A 194 48.75 -22.91 -2.37
C LYS A 194 49.18 -23.10 -3.81
N GLU A 195 48.24 -23.04 -4.74
CA GLU A 195 48.49 -23.21 -6.17
C GLU A 195 49.03 -21.94 -6.81
N GLU A 196 48.43 -20.79 -6.54
CA GLU A 196 48.71 -19.53 -7.25
C GLU A 196 49.68 -18.60 -6.51
N CYS A 197 49.67 -18.59 -5.17
CA CYS A 197 50.45 -17.66 -4.34
C CYS A 197 51.01 -18.32 -3.08
N PRO A 198 51.93 -19.32 -3.17
CA PRO A 198 52.39 -20.09 -2.02
C PRO A 198 53.05 -19.26 -0.92
N SER A 199 53.66 -18.12 -1.24
CA SER A 199 54.32 -17.22 -0.29
C SER A 199 53.40 -16.58 0.72
N ILE A 200 52.10 -16.47 0.41
CA ILE A 200 51.07 -15.79 1.23
C ILE A 200 50.34 -16.76 2.14
N VAL A 201 50.39 -18.07 1.91
CA VAL A 201 49.62 -19.08 2.65
C VAL A 201 49.84 -19.02 4.16
N ASN A 202 51.07 -18.79 4.61
CA ASN A 202 51.39 -18.71 6.04
C ASN A 202 50.74 -17.46 6.68
N SER A 203 50.78 -16.33 5.99
CA SER A 203 50.17 -15.10 6.45
C SER A 203 48.66 -15.22 6.48
N TYR A 204 48.06 -15.84 5.47
CA TYR A 204 46.64 -16.15 5.41
C TYR A 204 46.20 -17.07 6.56
N ASN A 205 46.91 -18.15 6.82
CA ASN A 205 46.59 -19.09 7.91
C ASN A 205 46.73 -18.40 9.28
N SER A 206 47.68 -17.53 9.45
CA SER A 206 47.79 -16.72 10.67
C SER A 206 46.62 -15.80 10.83
N TYR A 207 46.18 -15.14 9.75
CA TYR A 207 44.97 -14.27 9.76
C TYR A 207 43.70 -15.06 10.01
N LYS A 208 43.47 -16.19 9.32
CA LYS A 208 42.33 -17.10 9.52
C LYS A 208 42.22 -17.55 10.98
N ASN A 209 43.36 -17.91 11.60
CA ASN A 209 43.37 -18.33 13.02
C ASN A 209 43.09 -17.18 13.98
N LYS A 210 43.43 -15.95 13.64
CA LYS A 210 43.07 -14.76 14.41
C LYS A 210 41.62 -14.38 14.24
N LEU A 211 41.02 -14.71 13.09
CA LEU A 211 39.61 -14.46 12.78
C LEU A 211 38.77 -15.57 13.39
N ASN A 212 38.57 -15.57 14.70
CA ASN A 212 37.70 -16.54 15.39
C ASN A 212 36.23 -16.28 15.05
N LEU A 213 35.78 -16.74 13.86
CA LEU A 213 34.46 -16.49 13.33
C LEU A 213 33.38 -17.05 14.25
N GLN A 214 33.63 -18.21 14.87
CA GLN A 214 32.73 -18.82 15.86
C GLN A 214 32.45 -17.86 17.01
N GLU A 215 33.51 -17.33 17.63
CA GLU A 215 33.42 -16.39 18.73
C GLU A 215 32.74 -15.08 18.32
N MET A 216 33.05 -14.58 17.13
CA MET A 216 32.42 -13.38 16.59
C MET A 216 30.91 -13.55 16.41
N ILE A 217 30.45 -14.69 15.89
CA ILE A 217 29.02 -14.99 15.75
C ILE A 217 28.37 -15.19 17.10
N ASP A 218 29.02 -15.90 18.03
CA ASP A 218 28.49 -16.12 19.38
C ASP A 218 28.28 -14.80 20.13
N LEU A 219 29.25 -13.89 20.09
CA LEU A 219 29.12 -12.55 20.64
C LEU A 219 28.01 -11.73 19.95
N SER A 220 27.84 -11.93 18.63
CA SER A 220 26.78 -11.28 17.89
C SER A 220 25.38 -11.78 18.30
N LEU A 221 25.25 -13.08 18.56
CA LEU A 221 23.99 -13.68 19.03
C LEU A 221 23.67 -13.28 20.47
N GLU A 222 24.64 -12.93 21.31
CA GLU A 222 24.38 -12.41 22.66
C GLU A 222 23.50 -11.14 22.64
N HIS A 223 23.56 -10.35 21.58
CA HIS A 223 22.69 -9.19 21.39
C HIS A 223 21.20 -9.58 21.33
N LEU A 224 20.88 -10.80 20.85
CA LEU A 224 19.52 -11.30 20.78
C LEU A 224 18.94 -11.71 22.16
N LEU A 225 19.79 -11.88 23.17
CA LEU A 225 19.37 -12.24 24.54
C LEU A 225 18.78 -11.05 25.29
N SER A 226 19.15 -9.82 24.92
CA SER A 226 18.73 -8.60 25.61
C SER A 226 17.80 -7.75 24.74
N ASN A 227 16.56 -7.57 25.20
CA ASN A 227 15.64 -6.64 24.53
C ASN A 227 16.22 -5.22 24.43
N LYS A 228 17.01 -4.77 25.42
CA LYS A 228 17.62 -3.44 25.42
C LYS A 228 18.61 -3.31 24.26
N LYS A 229 19.51 -4.26 24.09
CA LYS A 229 20.49 -4.27 22.97
C LYS A 229 19.80 -4.34 21.60
N ILE A 230 18.71 -5.15 21.46
CA ILE A 230 17.90 -5.19 20.24
C ILE A 230 17.31 -3.79 19.95
N PHE A 231 16.77 -3.11 20.97
CA PHE A 231 16.21 -1.76 20.78
C PHE A 231 17.26 -0.71 20.41
N GLU A 232 18.45 -0.76 21.01
CA GLU A 232 19.57 0.13 20.65
C GLU A 232 19.95 -0.05 19.18
N ILE A 233 20.02 -1.28 18.69
CA ILE A 233 20.29 -1.57 17.27
C ILE A 233 19.13 -1.09 16.40
N LEU A 234 17.87 -1.34 16.79
CA LEU A 234 16.68 -0.86 16.06
C LEU A 234 16.68 0.66 15.89
N GLN A 235 16.97 1.40 16.95
CA GLN A 235 17.01 2.87 16.92
C GLN A 235 18.16 3.40 16.08
N ASN A 236 19.35 2.77 16.20
CA ASN A 236 20.56 3.29 15.55
C ASN A 236 20.70 2.87 14.07
N LYS A 237 20.16 1.71 13.68
CA LYS A 237 20.39 1.09 12.37
C LYS A 237 19.14 0.88 11.52
N PHE A 238 17.97 0.75 12.15
CA PHE A 238 16.75 0.35 11.44
C PHE A 238 15.65 1.42 11.46
N ASN A 239 16.00 2.68 11.65
CA ASN A 239 15.06 3.80 11.59
C ASN A 239 13.79 3.62 12.44
N PHE A 240 13.90 2.88 13.53
CA PHE A 240 12.79 2.62 14.44
C PHE A 240 12.37 3.90 15.17
N VAL A 241 11.09 4.27 15.02
CA VAL A 241 10.48 5.37 15.76
C VAL A 241 9.72 4.78 16.96
N GLU A 242 10.12 5.13 18.18
CA GLU A 242 9.48 4.61 19.38
C GLU A 242 8.10 5.25 19.57
N PRO A 243 7.03 4.43 19.74
CA PRO A 243 5.71 4.97 20.07
C PRO A 243 5.70 5.62 21.46
N ILE A 244 5.18 6.83 21.55
CA ILE A 244 5.03 7.59 22.80
C ILE A 244 3.71 7.16 23.45
N GLU A 245 3.78 6.66 24.70
CA GLU A 245 2.59 6.38 25.50
C GLU A 245 2.16 7.63 26.26
N ILE A 246 1.00 8.18 25.92
CA ILE A 246 0.41 9.33 26.61
C ILE A 246 -0.66 8.82 27.56
N ILE A 247 -0.53 9.15 28.82
CA ILE A 247 -1.41 8.68 29.90
C ILE A 247 -2.16 9.88 30.48
N ASP A 248 -3.48 9.80 30.49
CA ASP A 248 -4.29 10.74 31.26
C ASP A 248 -4.17 10.42 32.75
N GLU A 249 -3.64 11.33 33.52
CA GLU A 249 -3.33 11.10 34.93
C GLU A 249 -4.57 10.76 35.77
N GLU A 250 -5.68 11.36 35.47
CA GLU A 250 -6.94 11.20 36.18
C GLU A 250 -7.63 9.87 35.86
N SER A 251 -7.88 9.62 34.57
CA SER A 251 -8.64 8.43 34.12
C SER A 251 -7.76 7.21 33.84
N LYS A 252 -6.42 7.36 33.85
CA LYS A 252 -5.43 6.34 33.47
C LYS A 252 -5.62 5.78 32.05
N LEU A 253 -6.31 6.51 31.20
CA LEU A 253 -6.48 6.16 29.79
C LEU A 253 -5.16 6.37 29.05
N LYS A 254 -4.88 5.50 28.09
CA LYS A 254 -3.62 5.44 27.36
C LYS A 254 -3.85 5.62 25.87
N ILE A 255 -3.02 6.44 25.26
CA ILE A 255 -2.96 6.64 23.81
C ILE A 255 -1.53 6.34 23.37
N LEU A 256 -1.35 5.67 22.29
CA LEU A 256 -0.05 5.45 21.64
C LEU A 256 0.04 6.38 20.43
N TYR A 257 1.03 7.23 20.45
CA TYR A 257 1.29 8.19 19.39
C TYR A 257 2.68 7.98 18.79
N ILE A 258 2.78 8.02 17.48
CA ILE A 258 4.04 7.91 16.74
C ILE A 258 4.24 9.26 16.03
N PRO A 259 5.25 10.05 16.42
CA PRO A 259 5.41 11.40 15.90
C PRO A 259 5.66 11.42 14.38
N ILE A 260 5.01 12.35 13.70
CA ILE A 260 5.19 12.59 12.26
C ILE A 260 6.62 13.05 11.99
N LYS A 261 7.15 13.95 12.81
CA LYS A 261 8.48 14.54 12.66
C LYS A 261 9.58 13.46 12.66
N GLU A 262 9.55 12.56 13.63
CA GLU A 262 10.52 11.46 13.75
C GLU A 262 10.36 10.47 12.61
N THR A 263 9.11 10.19 12.20
CA THR A 263 8.82 9.30 11.06
C THR A 263 9.36 9.93 9.76
N LEU A 264 9.13 11.21 9.50
CA LEU A 264 9.69 11.92 8.36
C LEU A 264 11.22 11.96 8.42
N SER A 265 11.80 12.18 9.60
CA SER A 265 13.26 12.14 9.80
C SER A 265 13.87 10.77 9.46
N SER A 266 13.11 9.70 9.70
CA SER A 266 13.48 8.35 9.28
C SER A 266 13.40 8.18 7.76
N ILE A 267 12.31 8.63 7.13
CA ILE A 267 12.05 8.50 5.70
C ILE A 267 13.10 9.24 4.86
N ILE A 268 13.48 10.46 5.24
CA ILE A 268 14.45 11.27 4.47
C ILE A 268 15.89 10.74 4.50
N LYS A 269 16.20 9.74 5.35
CA LYS A 269 17.49 9.02 5.30
C LYS A 269 17.60 8.15 4.06
N ASN A 270 16.50 7.74 3.46
CA ASN A 270 16.47 7.08 2.17
C ASN A 270 16.55 8.14 1.07
N GLU A 271 17.69 8.17 0.36
CA GLU A 271 17.97 9.19 -0.67
C GLU A 271 16.91 9.23 -1.79
N THR A 272 16.38 8.08 -2.16
CA THR A 272 15.37 8.00 -3.22
C THR A 272 14.04 8.59 -2.77
N LEU A 273 13.58 8.28 -1.56
CA LEU A 273 12.36 8.86 -1.01
C LEU A 273 12.53 10.36 -0.78
N LEU A 274 13.69 10.78 -0.29
CA LEU A 274 14.05 12.20 -0.15
C LEU A 274 13.99 12.92 -1.50
N LYS A 275 14.55 12.33 -2.55
CA LYS A 275 14.50 12.90 -3.91
C LYS A 275 13.05 13.11 -4.37
N TYR A 276 12.15 12.15 -4.15
CA TYR A 276 10.74 12.33 -4.49
C TYR A 276 10.08 13.48 -3.70
N ILE A 277 10.35 13.57 -2.40
CA ILE A 277 9.82 14.66 -1.57
C ILE A 277 10.28 16.02 -2.13
N ILE A 278 11.56 16.19 -2.40
CA ILE A 278 12.12 17.44 -2.90
C ILE A 278 11.62 17.75 -4.31
N THR A 279 11.69 16.79 -5.24
CA THR A 279 11.32 17.00 -6.66
C THR A 279 9.83 17.33 -6.80
N ASN A 280 8.98 16.66 -6.04
CA ASN A 280 7.53 16.85 -6.10
C ASN A 280 7.00 17.88 -5.09
N SER A 281 7.88 18.59 -4.38
CA SER A 281 7.48 19.71 -3.52
C SER A 281 7.33 21.02 -4.26
N TYR A 282 7.92 21.13 -5.44
CA TYR A 282 7.89 22.33 -6.29
C TYR A 282 6.67 22.30 -7.21
N LEU A 283 5.98 23.43 -7.30
CA LEU A 283 4.95 23.68 -8.32
C LEU A 283 5.57 23.89 -9.71
N ASN A 284 6.52 23.10 -10.10
CA ASN A 284 7.06 23.17 -11.45
C ASN A 284 6.06 22.56 -12.44
N ALA A 285 5.84 23.26 -13.54
CA ALA A 285 4.94 22.86 -14.64
C ALA A 285 5.26 21.48 -15.25
N THR A 286 6.38 20.86 -14.87
CA THR A 286 6.83 19.55 -15.31
C THR A 286 6.25 18.39 -14.47
N ASN A 287 5.78 18.62 -13.25
CA ASN A 287 5.25 17.57 -12.36
C ASN A 287 3.75 17.34 -12.48
N LYS A 288 3.19 17.50 -13.68
CA LYS A 288 1.77 17.28 -13.95
C LYS A 288 1.34 15.80 -13.98
N GLU A 289 2.13 14.88 -13.49
CA GLU A 289 1.75 13.44 -13.48
C GLU A 289 0.99 13.04 -12.23
N ASN A 290 1.24 13.68 -11.09
CA ASN A 290 0.55 13.37 -9.83
C ASN A 290 -0.82 14.07 -9.78
N PHE A 291 -1.89 13.29 -9.55
CA PHE A 291 -3.28 13.76 -9.49
C PHE A 291 -3.50 14.90 -8.49
N PHE A 292 -2.86 14.83 -7.33
CA PHE A 292 -3.01 15.80 -6.25
C PHE A 292 -2.59 17.20 -6.69
N PHE A 293 -1.41 17.34 -7.33
CA PHE A 293 -0.90 18.62 -7.79
C PHE A 293 -1.63 19.19 -9.01
N LYS A 294 -2.40 18.35 -9.72
CA LYS A 294 -3.27 18.78 -10.84
C LYS A 294 -4.63 19.26 -10.39
N SER A 295 -5.01 18.98 -9.15
CA SER A 295 -6.37 19.20 -8.67
C SER A 295 -6.65 20.68 -8.43
N THR A 296 -7.87 21.10 -8.74
CA THR A 296 -8.41 22.39 -8.35
C THR A 296 -8.32 22.59 -6.83
N TYR A 297 -8.51 21.50 -6.07
CA TYR A 297 -8.32 21.52 -4.63
C TYR A 297 -6.92 21.97 -4.20
N PHE A 298 -5.88 21.44 -4.85
CA PHE A 298 -4.51 21.87 -4.54
C PHE A 298 -4.29 23.34 -4.89
N GLU A 299 -4.76 23.75 -6.07
CA GLU A 299 -4.55 25.13 -6.56
C GLU A 299 -5.25 26.16 -5.69
N GLU A 300 -6.50 25.91 -5.31
CA GLU A 300 -7.33 26.88 -4.57
C GLU A 300 -7.12 26.87 -3.05
N HIS A 301 -6.79 25.68 -2.46
CA HIS A 301 -6.77 25.57 -1.00
C HIS A 301 -5.43 25.20 -0.39
N ILE A 302 -4.57 24.49 -1.13
CA ILE A 302 -3.27 24.06 -0.57
C ILE A 302 -2.15 25.01 -1.01
N SER A 303 -2.10 25.35 -2.29
CA SER A 303 -1.07 26.24 -2.84
C SER A 303 -1.01 27.62 -2.14
N PRO A 304 -2.13 28.27 -1.79
CA PRO A 304 -2.10 29.55 -1.06
C PRO A 304 -1.51 29.48 0.35
N LEU A 305 -1.45 28.30 0.96
CA LEU A 305 -0.85 28.07 2.27
C LEU A 305 0.69 28.06 2.24
N LEU A 306 1.28 28.02 1.05
CA LEU A 306 2.71 27.80 0.85
C LEU A 306 3.43 29.13 0.59
N THR A 307 4.28 29.57 1.51
CA THR A 307 5.08 30.79 1.36
C THR A 307 6.08 30.70 0.20
N ASN A 308 6.75 29.53 0.08
CA ASN A 308 7.80 29.27 -0.92
C ASN A 308 7.38 28.26 -1.99
N LYS A 309 6.08 27.99 -2.13
CA LYS A 309 5.52 26.99 -3.06
C LYS A 309 6.02 25.56 -2.84
N ASN A 310 6.64 25.26 -1.71
CA ASN A 310 7.18 23.96 -1.34
C ASN A 310 6.51 23.44 -0.08
N GLY A 311 6.23 22.13 -0.04
CA GLY A 311 5.64 21.49 1.14
C GLY A 311 5.71 19.99 1.08
N ILE A 312 5.56 19.37 2.24
CA ILE A 312 5.31 17.92 2.38
C ILE A 312 3.81 17.76 2.63
N PHE A 313 3.16 17.02 1.75
CA PHE A 313 1.71 16.82 1.80
C PHE A 313 1.39 15.42 2.26
N ILE A 314 0.52 15.29 3.25
CA ILE A 314 0.13 14.00 3.79
C ILE A 314 -1.37 13.77 3.64
N LYS A 315 -1.74 12.53 3.32
CA LYS A 315 -3.10 12.02 3.41
C LYS A 315 -3.24 11.27 4.73
N LEU A 316 -4.24 11.62 5.52
CA LEU A 316 -4.62 10.89 6.71
C LEU A 316 -5.66 9.81 6.37
N TYR A 317 -5.61 8.70 7.08
CA TYR A 317 -6.62 7.65 7.00
C TYR A 317 -6.96 7.17 8.42
N SER A 318 -8.26 7.09 8.73
CA SER A 318 -8.72 6.61 10.02
C SER A 318 -9.78 5.54 9.88
N ASP A 319 -9.67 4.53 10.75
CA ASP A 319 -10.68 3.48 10.85
C ASP A 319 -10.68 2.82 12.23
N GLU A 320 -11.67 1.98 12.47
CA GLU A 320 -11.84 1.18 13.68
C GLU A 320 -11.63 -0.30 13.38
N ILE A 321 -10.68 -0.91 14.07
CA ILE A 321 -10.38 -2.34 13.90
C ILE A 321 -10.83 -3.16 15.10
N GLU A 322 -11.53 -4.25 14.84
CA GLU A 322 -11.81 -5.27 15.84
C GLU A 322 -10.72 -6.33 15.82
N ILE A 323 -10.01 -6.48 16.95
CA ILE A 323 -8.87 -7.38 17.07
C ILE A 323 -9.21 -8.73 17.70
N CYS A 324 -10.44 -8.90 18.17
CA CYS A 324 -10.97 -10.16 18.66
C CYS A 324 -11.81 -10.88 17.60
N ASN A 325 -12.03 -12.18 17.80
CA ASN A 325 -12.93 -12.93 16.93
C ASN A 325 -14.35 -12.32 16.99
N PRO A 326 -14.93 -11.89 15.86
CA PRO A 326 -16.23 -11.24 15.81
C PRO A 326 -17.40 -12.15 16.24
N ILE A 327 -17.20 -13.46 16.32
CA ILE A 327 -18.18 -14.46 16.73
C ILE A 327 -18.07 -14.80 18.23
N GLY A 328 -16.97 -14.40 18.91
CA GLY A 328 -16.72 -14.74 20.29
C GLY A 328 -17.43 -13.85 21.32
N SER A 329 -17.45 -14.29 22.60
CA SER A 329 -18.01 -13.53 23.75
C SER A 329 -17.28 -12.19 24.01
N ALA A 330 -16.12 -11.97 23.40
CA ALA A 330 -15.34 -10.75 23.47
C ALA A 330 -15.60 -9.78 22.30
N LYS A 331 -16.62 -10.05 21.46
CA LYS A 331 -17.05 -9.15 20.39
C LYS A 331 -17.22 -7.73 20.93
N THR A 332 -16.68 -6.75 20.22
CA THR A 332 -16.69 -5.31 20.55
C THR A 332 -15.90 -4.88 21.80
N LYS A 333 -15.39 -5.80 22.61
CA LYS A 333 -14.64 -5.44 23.84
C LYS A 333 -13.25 -4.84 23.57
N HIS A 334 -12.64 -5.23 22.45
CA HIS A 334 -11.28 -4.82 22.09
C HIS A 334 -11.26 -4.19 20.69
N LYS A 335 -12.01 -3.11 20.55
CA LYS A 335 -12.04 -2.29 19.35
C LYS A 335 -10.97 -1.20 19.47
N LEU A 336 -10.08 -1.11 18.50
CA LEU A 336 -9.04 -0.09 18.42
C LEU A 336 -9.41 0.90 17.32
N CYS A 337 -9.22 2.19 17.62
CA CYS A 337 -9.20 3.24 16.62
C CYS A 337 -7.76 3.46 16.19
N VAL A 338 -7.52 3.57 14.91
CA VAL A 338 -6.21 3.76 14.31
C VAL A 338 -6.22 4.91 13.33
N VAL A 339 -5.13 5.67 13.30
CA VAL A 339 -4.90 6.70 12.28
C VAL A 339 -3.54 6.44 11.65
N TYR A 340 -3.51 6.49 10.32
CA TYR A 340 -2.30 6.38 9.51
C TYR A 340 -2.11 7.63 8.67
N PHE A 341 -0.91 7.79 8.13
CA PHE A 341 -0.67 8.74 7.04
C PHE A 341 0.14 8.11 5.91
N THR A 342 0.04 8.72 4.74
CA THR A 342 0.92 8.50 3.59
C THR A 342 1.30 9.84 2.98
N ILE A 343 2.43 9.88 2.25
CA ILE A 343 2.97 11.12 1.67
C ILE A 343 2.50 11.26 0.23
N LEU A 344 1.86 12.37 -0.10
CA LEU A 344 1.33 12.67 -1.42
C LEU A 344 2.38 13.15 -2.42
N ASN A 345 3.56 13.56 -1.94
CA ASN A 345 4.70 13.88 -2.79
C ASN A 345 5.26 12.66 -3.54
N PHE A 346 4.95 11.45 -3.06
CA PHE A 346 5.36 10.23 -3.75
C PHE A 346 4.55 10.00 -5.02
N PRO A 347 5.13 9.36 -6.05
CA PRO A 347 4.37 8.85 -7.18
C PRO A 347 3.21 7.95 -6.73
N GLU A 348 2.13 7.91 -7.49
CA GLU A 348 0.89 7.19 -7.12
C GLU A 348 1.12 5.71 -6.81
N TYR A 349 1.99 5.04 -7.55
CA TYR A 349 2.32 3.64 -7.32
C TYR A 349 3.04 3.40 -5.99
N LEU A 350 3.83 4.37 -5.50
CA LEU A 350 4.45 4.34 -4.18
C LEU A 350 3.48 4.74 -3.08
N SER A 351 2.69 5.80 -3.27
CA SER A 351 1.73 6.25 -2.27
C SER A 351 0.62 5.22 -1.98
N SER A 352 0.41 4.27 -2.89
CA SER A 352 -0.50 3.13 -2.71
C SER A 352 0.18 1.89 -2.12
N SER A 353 1.50 1.90 -1.93
CA SER A 353 2.23 0.78 -1.31
C SER A 353 1.89 0.66 0.17
N SER A 354 1.70 -0.58 0.63
CA SER A 354 1.50 -0.86 2.06
C SER A 354 2.70 -0.43 2.91
N ASP A 355 3.90 -0.40 2.33
CA ASP A 355 5.12 -0.05 3.05
C ASP A 355 5.23 1.45 3.36
N LEU A 356 4.55 2.28 2.57
CA LEU A 356 4.52 3.73 2.73
C LEU A 356 3.24 4.26 3.40
N TYR A 357 2.49 3.38 4.07
CA TYR A 357 1.51 3.75 5.08
C TYR A 357 2.17 3.74 6.46
N PHE A 358 2.08 4.84 7.19
CA PHE A 358 2.72 5.03 8.49
C PHE A 358 1.67 5.19 9.57
N LEU A 359 1.77 4.39 10.62
CA LEU A 359 0.88 4.46 11.77
C LEU A 359 1.18 5.72 12.58
N LEU A 360 0.15 6.49 12.92
CA LEU A 360 0.25 7.71 13.74
C LEU A 360 -0.22 7.48 15.15
N THR A 361 -1.40 6.91 15.31
CA THR A 361 -1.95 6.71 16.65
C THR A 361 -2.81 5.47 16.74
N VAL A 362 -2.78 4.84 17.91
CA VAL A 362 -3.62 3.70 18.27
C VAL A 362 -4.17 3.91 19.67
N PHE A 363 -5.48 3.79 19.81
CA PHE A 363 -6.15 3.87 21.09
C PHE A 363 -7.41 3.01 21.13
N ASN A 364 -7.89 2.69 22.32
CA ASN A 364 -9.13 1.93 22.45
C ASN A 364 -10.35 2.81 22.16
N ASP A 365 -11.35 2.28 21.46
CA ASP A 365 -12.64 2.96 21.23
C ASP A 365 -13.31 3.39 22.55
N SER A 366 -13.09 2.64 23.62
CA SER A 366 -13.53 3.03 24.97
C SER A 366 -12.98 4.36 25.46
N ASN A 367 -11.81 4.81 24.97
CA ASN A 367 -11.21 6.10 25.33
C ASN A 367 -12.04 7.24 24.74
N VAL A 368 -12.51 7.07 23.49
CA VAL A 368 -13.40 8.04 22.82
C VAL A 368 -14.71 8.21 23.60
N LYS A 369 -15.28 7.10 24.07
CA LYS A 369 -16.51 7.13 24.88
C LYS A 369 -16.36 7.83 26.23
N LYS A 370 -15.17 7.79 26.80
CA LYS A 370 -14.89 8.34 28.15
C LYS A 370 -14.38 9.78 28.13
N LYS A 371 -13.50 10.14 27.21
CA LYS A 371 -12.83 11.45 27.16
C LYS A 371 -13.01 12.19 25.81
N GLY A 372 -13.66 11.55 24.82
CA GLY A 372 -13.88 12.13 23.49
C GLY A 372 -12.68 11.96 22.55
N LEU A 373 -12.90 12.23 21.27
CA LEU A 373 -11.84 12.19 20.24
C LEU A 373 -10.80 13.30 20.41
N GLN A 374 -11.20 14.45 20.96
CA GLN A 374 -10.30 15.57 21.19
C GLN A 374 -9.10 15.16 22.04
N PHE A 375 -9.33 14.42 23.11
CA PHE A 375 -8.27 13.86 23.95
C PHE A 375 -7.40 12.86 23.16
N CYS A 376 -8.05 11.96 22.39
CA CYS A 376 -7.35 10.89 21.69
C CYS A 376 -6.44 11.41 20.55
N LEU A 377 -6.79 12.50 19.91
CA LEU A 377 -6.07 13.07 18.77
C LEU A 377 -5.30 14.35 19.09
N PHE A 378 -5.32 14.82 20.34
CA PHE A 378 -4.60 16.02 20.76
C PHE A 378 -3.12 16.06 20.32
N PRO A 379 -2.34 14.94 20.44
CA PRO A 379 -0.94 14.97 20.01
C PRO A 379 -0.80 15.21 18.50
N LEU A 380 -1.64 14.55 17.70
CA LEU A 380 -1.67 14.74 16.25
C LEU A 380 -2.01 16.19 15.86
N ILE A 381 -3.08 16.75 16.46
CA ILE A 381 -3.52 18.11 16.17
C ILE A 381 -2.45 19.13 16.52
N ARG A 382 -1.76 18.93 17.65
CA ARG A 382 -0.65 19.80 18.08
C ARG A 382 0.50 19.73 17.08
N GLU A 383 0.94 18.53 16.73
CA GLU A 383 2.07 18.33 15.84
C GLU A 383 1.79 18.81 14.42
N LEU A 384 0.55 18.67 13.91
CA LEU A 384 0.15 19.23 12.61
C LEU A 384 0.32 20.76 12.56
N ASN A 385 -0.04 21.46 13.63
CA ASN A 385 0.19 22.92 13.72
C ASN A 385 1.69 23.24 13.86
N GLU A 386 2.41 22.53 14.73
CA GLU A 386 3.85 22.72 14.91
C GLU A 386 4.59 22.55 13.57
N LEU A 387 4.33 21.47 12.84
CA LEU A 387 4.97 21.18 11.55
C LEU A 387 4.53 22.13 10.40
N TYR A 388 3.39 22.77 10.52
CA TYR A 388 2.95 23.81 9.59
C TYR A 388 3.66 25.13 9.83
N PHE A 389 3.70 25.61 11.09
CA PHE A 389 4.25 26.92 11.43
C PHE A 389 5.78 26.94 11.58
N GLU A 390 6.37 25.89 12.15
CA GLU A 390 7.80 25.79 12.40
C GLU A 390 8.56 25.16 11.24
N GLU A 391 7.82 24.54 10.33
CA GLU A 391 8.32 23.77 9.17
C GLU A 391 9.22 22.59 9.56
N PHE A 392 9.23 21.56 8.73
CA PHE A 392 10.08 20.38 8.91
C PHE A 392 11.45 20.61 8.30
N GLN A 393 12.51 20.40 9.08
CA GLN A 393 13.89 20.54 8.64
C GLN A 393 14.33 19.31 7.83
N ILE A 394 14.54 19.46 6.53
CA ILE A 394 15.06 18.42 5.65
C ILE A 394 16.58 18.42 5.66
N SER A 395 17.19 19.60 5.59
CA SER A 395 18.65 19.80 5.64
C SER A 395 18.94 21.17 6.28
N ASN A 396 20.20 21.50 6.48
CA ASN A 396 20.59 22.80 7.03
C ASN A 396 20.07 24.01 6.23
N LEU A 397 19.73 23.79 4.95
CA LEU A 397 19.31 24.83 4.02
C LEU A 397 17.84 24.75 3.62
N ILE A 398 17.17 23.62 3.88
CA ILE A 398 15.81 23.35 3.36
C ILE A 398 14.89 23.04 4.52
N LYS A 399 13.87 23.86 4.67
CA LYS A 399 12.71 23.62 5.53
C LYS A 399 11.43 23.64 4.69
N MET A 400 10.45 22.84 5.07
CA MET A 400 9.16 22.76 4.39
C MET A 400 8.02 22.58 5.40
N PRO A 401 6.88 23.25 5.22
CA PRO A 401 5.69 22.97 6.01
C PRO A 401 5.17 21.57 5.69
N VAL A 402 4.64 20.88 6.69
CA VAL A 402 3.92 19.62 6.52
C VAL A 402 2.43 19.91 6.62
N ILE A 403 1.69 19.59 5.57
CA ILE A 403 0.27 19.89 5.45
C ILE A 403 -0.52 18.59 5.30
N ALA A 404 -1.45 18.33 6.23
CA ALA A 404 -2.47 17.31 6.03
C ALA A 404 -3.48 17.81 5.01
N ALA A 405 -3.38 17.30 3.78
CA ALA A 405 -4.21 17.78 2.67
C ALA A 405 -5.67 17.32 2.81
N PHE A 406 -5.88 16.06 3.13
CA PHE A 406 -7.21 15.50 3.36
C PHE A 406 -7.15 14.26 4.25
N MET A 407 -8.32 13.90 4.78
CA MET A 407 -8.51 12.70 5.61
C MET A 407 -9.57 11.80 5.00
N THR A 408 -9.22 10.53 4.83
CA THR A 408 -10.09 9.48 4.31
C THR A 408 -10.45 8.46 5.40
N GLY A 409 -11.57 7.78 5.23
CA GLY A 409 -12.07 6.78 6.17
C GLY A 409 -13.46 6.33 5.76
N ASP A 410 -14.03 5.37 6.48
CA ASP A 410 -15.43 5.02 6.30
C ASP A 410 -16.34 6.19 6.73
N ASN A 411 -17.59 6.18 6.28
CA ASN A 411 -18.52 7.27 6.56
C ASN A 411 -18.75 7.49 8.06
N LEU A 412 -18.69 6.43 8.87
CA LEU A 412 -18.87 6.51 10.32
C LEU A 412 -17.65 7.19 10.99
N SER A 413 -16.45 6.77 10.62
CA SER A 413 -15.20 7.35 11.13
C SER A 413 -15.09 8.82 10.75
N ILE A 414 -15.37 9.16 9.50
CA ILE A 414 -15.32 10.56 9.02
C ILE A 414 -16.37 11.43 9.72
N HIS A 415 -17.59 10.97 9.90
CA HIS A 415 -18.61 11.71 10.68
C HIS A 415 -18.15 11.95 12.11
N ARG A 416 -17.51 10.97 12.75
CA ARG A 416 -16.90 11.15 14.09
C ARG A 416 -15.81 12.21 14.10
N MET A 417 -14.90 12.17 13.11
CA MET A 417 -13.79 13.13 13.00
C MET A 417 -14.30 14.55 12.77
N LEU A 418 -15.35 14.68 11.98
CA LEU A 418 -16.00 15.94 11.68
C LEU A 418 -16.88 16.46 12.84
N GLY A 419 -17.25 15.59 13.77
CA GLY A 419 -18.20 15.93 14.85
C GLY A 419 -19.65 15.86 14.45
N MET A 420 -19.96 15.18 13.33
CA MET A 420 -21.33 14.94 12.90
C MET A 420 -21.96 13.73 13.61
N GLN A 421 -23.30 13.69 13.58
CA GLN A 421 -24.07 12.53 14.01
C GLN A 421 -23.61 11.26 13.29
N THR A 422 -23.59 10.14 14.00
CA THR A 422 -23.13 8.85 13.50
C THR A 422 -24.25 7.87 13.14
N TRP A 423 -25.50 8.35 13.16
CA TRP A 423 -26.68 7.60 12.74
C TRP A 423 -27.23 8.18 11.44
N PHE A 424 -27.48 7.31 10.46
CA PHE A 424 -27.85 7.68 9.09
C PHE A 424 -29.34 7.47 8.80
N SER A 425 -30.16 7.29 9.82
CA SER A 425 -31.61 7.02 9.71
C SER A 425 -32.49 8.17 10.19
N SER A 426 -31.91 9.30 10.56
CA SER A 426 -32.61 10.51 10.97
C SER A 426 -31.70 11.72 10.98
N GLY A 427 -32.26 12.93 11.04
CA GLY A 427 -31.51 14.19 11.06
C GLY A 427 -30.82 14.47 9.73
N TYR A 428 -29.70 15.18 9.78
CA TYR A 428 -28.86 15.52 8.63
C TYR A 428 -27.82 14.42 8.42
N ILE A 429 -27.87 13.76 7.28
CA ILE A 429 -27.12 12.53 7.02
C ILE A 429 -25.91 12.73 6.10
N CYS A 430 -25.83 13.90 5.45
CA CYS A 430 -24.78 14.19 4.48
C CYS A 430 -23.78 15.18 5.04
N ARG A 431 -22.48 14.85 4.89
CA ARG A 431 -21.40 15.78 5.21
C ARG A 431 -21.12 16.79 4.09
N PHE A 432 -21.70 16.62 2.92
CA PHE A 432 -21.43 17.49 1.77
C PHE A 432 -22.54 18.55 1.58
N CYS A 433 -23.77 18.26 1.96
CA CYS A 433 -24.90 19.16 1.79
C CYS A 433 -25.86 19.13 2.99
N PHE A 434 -26.88 20.00 2.98
CA PHE A 434 -27.86 20.13 4.07
C PHE A 434 -29.06 19.21 3.96
N ILE A 435 -28.95 18.06 3.24
CA ILE A 435 -30.07 17.14 3.13
C ILE A 435 -30.38 16.44 4.46
N GLY A 436 -31.66 16.45 4.83
CA GLY A 436 -32.19 15.67 5.94
C GLY A 436 -32.67 14.30 5.51
N TYR A 437 -32.58 13.30 6.40
CA TYR A 437 -33.09 11.94 6.14
C TYR A 437 -34.55 11.89 5.71
N LYS A 438 -35.44 12.65 6.40
CA LYS A 438 -36.88 12.71 6.05
C LYS A 438 -37.04 13.27 4.64
N GLN A 439 -36.32 14.32 4.28
CA GLN A 439 -36.38 14.94 2.97
C GLN A 439 -35.92 13.94 1.90
N LEU A 440 -34.79 13.26 2.11
CA LEU A 440 -34.30 12.21 1.19
C LEU A 440 -35.36 11.08 1.03
N CYS A 441 -36.08 10.72 2.10
CA CYS A 441 -37.11 9.70 2.04
C CYS A 441 -38.36 10.15 1.31
N SER A 442 -38.66 11.45 1.21
CA SER A 442 -39.85 11.99 0.54
C SER A 442 -39.67 12.24 -0.97
N ILE A 443 -38.42 12.18 -1.48
CA ILE A 443 -38.13 12.42 -2.91
C ILE A 443 -38.86 11.36 -3.76
N ARG A 444 -39.56 11.83 -4.77
CA ARG A 444 -40.30 11.00 -5.74
C ARG A 444 -39.48 10.84 -7.01
N LEU A 445 -39.94 9.93 -7.90
CA LEU A 445 -39.25 9.67 -9.17
C LEU A 445 -39.06 10.95 -10.01
N GLU A 446 -40.08 11.79 -10.09
CA GLU A 446 -40.07 13.03 -10.86
C GLU A 446 -39.13 14.10 -10.27
N GLU A 447 -38.75 13.92 -9.01
CA GLU A 447 -37.92 14.86 -8.22
C GLU A 447 -36.47 14.40 -8.09
N LEU A 448 -36.06 13.28 -8.72
CA LEU A 448 -34.69 12.72 -8.55
C LEU A 448 -33.59 13.71 -8.96
N SER A 449 -33.85 14.58 -9.95
CA SER A 449 -32.93 15.64 -10.35
C SER A 449 -32.63 16.63 -9.23
N THR A 450 -33.54 16.78 -8.26
CA THR A 450 -33.34 17.68 -7.10
C THR A 450 -32.24 17.20 -6.18
N LEU A 451 -31.83 15.90 -6.27
CA LEU A 451 -30.71 15.35 -5.50
C LEU A 451 -29.35 16.05 -5.81
N PHE A 452 -29.26 16.69 -6.97
CA PHE A 452 -28.07 17.44 -7.38
C PHE A 452 -28.17 18.93 -7.07
N LEU A 453 -29.30 19.41 -6.57
CA LEU A 453 -29.57 20.84 -6.32
C LEU A 453 -29.51 21.21 -4.85
N PHE A 454 -29.15 20.30 -3.95
CA PHE A 454 -29.01 20.61 -2.53
C PHE A 454 -27.84 21.56 -2.28
N GLU A 455 -28.10 22.54 -1.43
CA GLU A 455 -27.07 23.49 -0.99
C GLU A 455 -25.91 22.73 -0.33
N TYR A 456 -24.69 22.99 -0.85
CA TYR A 456 -23.47 22.43 -0.29
C TYR A 456 -23.09 23.11 1.01
N ARG A 457 -22.47 22.36 1.90
CA ARG A 457 -21.84 22.90 3.08
C ARG A 457 -20.50 23.51 2.67
N ASP A 458 -20.35 24.80 2.90
CA ASP A 458 -19.07 25.47 2.75
C ASP A 458 -18.29 25.52 4.08
N ASN A 459 -17.06 26.01 4.06
CA ASN A 459 -16.24 26.12 5.26
C ASN A 459 -16.85 27.08 6.31
N SER A 460 -17.55 28.12 5.86
CA SER A 460 -18.18 29.12 6.73
C SER A 460 -19.35 28.51 7.48
N SER A 461 -20.21 27.76 6.78
CA SER A 461 -21.33 27.05 7.40
C SER A 461 -20.89 26.00 8.42
N TYR A 462 -19.78 25.28 8.15
CA TYR A 462 -19.20 24.39 9.16
C TYR A 462 -18.74 25.11 10.41
N ILE A 463 -18.08 26.27 10.27
CA ILE A 463 -17.62 27.08 11.42
C ILE A 463 -18.78 27.59 12.25
N GLU A 464 -19.88 28.00 11.62
CA GLU A 464 -21.12 28.41 12.30
C GLU A 464 -21.81 27.25 13.00
N ASP A 465 -21.96 26.14 12.31
CA ASP A 465 -22.57 24.93 12.85
C ASP A 465 -21.75 24.34 14.01
N PHE A 466 -20.43 24.48 14.04
CA PHE A 466 -19.60 24.10 15.20
C PHE A 466 -19.89 24.97 16.44
N LYS A 467 -20.33 26.21 16.27
CA LYS A 467 -20.68 27.10 17.38
C LYS A 467 -22.09 26.80 17.91
N SER A 468 -23.03 26.53 16.99
CA SER A 468 -24.45 26.35 17.29
C SER A 468 -24.83 24.89 17.53
N LEU A 469 -23.97 23.93 17.19
CA LEU A 469 -24.22 22.49 17.18
C LEU A 469 -25.51 22.15 16.42
N SER A 470 -25.65 22.71 15.21
CA SER A 470 -26.82 22.58 14.34
C SER A 470 -26.51 21.71 13.11
N ASN A 471 -27.52 21.51 12.29
CA ASN A 471 -27.42 20.86 10.98
C ASN A 471 -26.71 19.49 10.99
N GLY A 472 -26.91 18.70 12.07
CA GLY A 472 -26.32 17.37 12.23
C GLY A 472 -24.96 17.36 12.90
N LEU A 473 -24.34 18.52 13.21
CA LEU A 473 -23.17 18.59 14.06
C LEU A 473 -23.57 18.46 15.53
N ILE A 474 -22.94 17.50 16.22
CA ILE A 474 -23.20 17.19 17.64
C ILE A 474 -22.02 17.59 18.53
N SER A 475 -20.88 17.87 17.92
CA SER A 475 -19.68 18.41 18.57
C SER A 475 -18.82 19.15 17.55
N PRO A 476 -17.94 20.07 17.97
CA PRO A 476 -16.94 20.62 17.05
C PRO A 476 -16.02 19.51 16.54
N SER A 477 -15.58 19.62 15.29
CA SER A 477 -14.56 18.72 14.75
C SER A 477 -13.28 18.75 15.57
N VAL A 478 -12.62 17.61 15.70
CA VAL A 478 -11.30 17.50 16.34
C VAL A 478 -10.24 18.32 15.60
N PHE A 479 -10.42 18.47 14.29
CA PHE A 479 -9.51 19.23 13.42
C PHE A 479 -9.78 20.75 13.42
N ARG A 480 -10.78 21.24 14.18
CA ARG A 480 -11.10 22.67 14.23
C ARG A 480 -9.93 23.54 14.69
N SER A 481 -9.01 22.98 15.46
CA SER A 481 -7.83 23.67 15.96
C SER A 481 -6.63 23.61 15.02
N VAL A 482 -6.73 22.95 13.88
CA VAL A 482 -5.69 22.96 12.84
C VAL A 482 -5.91 24.18 11.96
N ALA A 483 -4.89 25.03 11.85
CA ALA A 483 -5.01 26.39 11.34
C ALA A 483 -5.42 26.51 9.86
N TYR A 484 -5.18 25.48 9.06
CA TYR A 484 -5.28 25.52 7.60
C TYR A 484 -6.37 24.63 7.00
N ILE A 485 -7.19 23.95 7.81
CA ILE A 485 -8.18 22.99 7.28
C ILE A 485 -9.42 23.72 6.74
N ASN A 486 -9.77 23.37 5.50
CA ASN A 486 -11.06 23.69 4.90
C ASN A 486 -11.99 22.49 5.03
N PHE A 487 -13.03 22.58 5.87
CA PHE A 487 -13.93 21.47 6.19
C PHE A 487 -14.79 21.00 5.02
N GLN A 488 -15.03 21.83 4.02
CA GLN A 488 -15.79 21.49 2.83
C GLN A 488 -15.10 20.38 2.04
N TYR A 489 -13.77 20.39 2.00
CA TYR A 489 -12.99 19.53 1.14
C TYR A 489 -12.02 18.60 1.86
N PHE A 490 -11.78 18.82 3.15
CA PHE A 490 -10.82 17.99 3.89
C PHE A 490 -11.23 16.52 4.04
N PHE A 491 -12.54 16.21 3.90
CA PHE A 491 -13.11 14.87 4.03
C PHE A 491 -13.76 14.42 2.73
N PRO A 492 -12.99 13.97 1.73
CA PRO A 492 -13.51 13.57 0.43
C PRO A 492 -14.43 12.35 0.50
N PRO A 493 -15.21 12.05 -0.58
CA PRO A 493 -15.98 10.82 -0.69
C PRO A 493 -15.05 9.60 -0.83
N ASP A 494 -15.54 8.43 -0.46
CA ASP A 494 -14.80 7.18 -0.57
C ASP A 494 -15.49 6.17 -1.46
N ILE A 495 -14.88 5.90 -2.62
CA ILE A 495 -15.39 4.94 -3.60
C ILE A 495 -15.61 3.55 -2.99
N MET A 496 -14.75 3.09 -2.10
CA MET A 496 -14.83 1.75 -1.56
C MET A 496 -16.14 1.56 -0.79
N HIS A 497 -16.45 2.45 0.15
CA HIS A 497 -17.63 2.32 1.01
C HIS A 497 -18.92 2.79 0.35
N ASP A 498 -18.88 3.84 -0.47
CA ASP A 498 -20.07 4.39 -1.10
C ASP A 498 -20.50 3.55 -2.29
N VAL A 499 -19.53 3.13 -3.13
CA VAL A 499 -19.81 2.40 -4.37
C VAL A 499 -19.74 0.89 -4.16
N PHE A 500 -18.57 0.34 -3.80
CA PHE A 500 -18.40 -1.12 -3.74
C PHE A 500 -19.04 -1.79 -2.54
N GLU A 501 -19.27 -1.09 -1.43
CA GLU A 501 -20.03 -1.57 -0.27
C GLU A 501 -21.44 -0.96 -0.19
N GLY A 502 -21.86 -0.24 -1.22
CA GLY A 502 -23.15 0.42 -1.27
C GLY A 502 -23.82 0.29 -2.61
N PHE A 503 -23.55 1.23 -3.51
CA PHE A 503 -24.25 1.39 -4.78
C PHE A 503 -24.20 0.14 -5.66
N SER A 504 -23.03 -0.46 -5.83
CA SER A 504 -22.86 -1.66 -6.66
C SER A 504 -23.63 -2.88 -6.11
N HIS A 505 -23.75 -3.01 -4.78
CA HIS A 505 -24.58 -4.07 -4.18
C HIS A 505 -26.04 -3.94 -4.61
N VAL A 506 -26.58 -2.71 -4.58
CA VAL A 506 -27.97 -2.45 -4.98
C VAL A 506 -28.16 -2.81 -6.45
N VAL A 507 -27.28 -2.32 -7.32
CA VAL A 507 -27.35 -2.59 -8.77
C VAL A 507 -27.29 -4.09 -9.06
N ILE A 508 -26.31 -4.80 -8.53
CA ILE A 508 -26.16 -6.25 -8.78
C ILE A 508 -27.38 -7.01 -8.25
N CYS A 509 -27.88 -6.69 -7.06
CA CYS A 509 -29.04 -7.37 -6.50
C CYS A 509 -30.30 -7.16 -7.35
N ILE A 510 -30.53 -5.95 -7.88
CA ILE A 510 -31.67 -5.66 -8.77
C ILE A 510 -31.57 -6.54 -10.02
N ILE A 511 -30.39 -6.58 -10.65
CA ILE A 511 -30.18 -7.37 -11.87
C ILE A 511 -30.37 -8.87 -11.59
N LEU A 512 -29.81 -9.40 -10.50
CA LEU A 512 -29.97 -10.81 -10.13
C LEU A 512 -31.44 -11.15 -9.78
N LEU A 513 -32.19 -10.24 -9.14
CA LEU A 513 -33.63 -10.42 -8.91
C LEU A 513 -34.39 -10.46 -10.23
N SER A 514 -34.08 -9.59 -11.18
CA SER A 514 -34.70 -9.60 -12.51
C SER A 514 -34.40 -10.91 -13.26
N ILE A 515 -33.15 -11.41 -13.21
CA ILE A 515 -32.79 -12.73 -13.79
C ILE A 515 -33.68 -13.85 -13.22
N ILE A 516 -33.87 -13.86 -11.92
CA ILE A 516 -34.71 -14.89 -11.26
C ILE A 516 -36.19 -14.77 -11.70
N GLN A 517 -36.71 -13.55 -11.75
CA GLN A 517 -38.14 -13.30 -12.00
C GLN A 517 -38.50 -13.42 -13.48
N ASN A 518 -37.70 -12.81 -14.38
CA ASN A 518 -38.07 -12.67 -15.78
C ASN A 518 -37.56 -13.87 -16.63
N HIS A 519 -36.47 -14.49 -16.24
CA HIS A 519 -35.88 -15.64 -16.97
C HIS A 519 -36.09 -16.98 -16.27
N ASN A 520 -36.78 -16.98 -15.13
CA ASN A 520 -37.08 -18.20 -14.33
C ASN A 520 -35.83 -19.01 -13.97
N ILE A 521 -34.72 -18.29 -13.73
CA ILE A 521 -33.41 -18.86 -13.39
C ILE A 521 -33.31 -19.02 -11.87
N SER A 522 -32.87 -20.20 -11.42
CA SER A 522 -32.71 -20.47 -9.99
C SER A 522 -31.49 -19.76 -9.41
N ILE A 523 -31.55 -19.43 -8.12
CA ILE A 523 -30.42 -18.86 -7.37
C ILE A 523 -29.22 -19.81 -7.33
N ASP A 524 -29.45 -21.13 -7.39
CA ASP A 524 -28.38 -22.12 -7.46
C ASP A 524 -27.62 -22.06 -8.79
N TYR A 525 -28.30 -21.76 -9.89
CA TYR A 525 -27.65 -21.51 -11.18
C TYR A 525 -26.77 -20.26 -11.10
N ILE A 526 -27.27 -19.17 -10.52
CA ILE A 526 -26.51 -17.93 -10.31
C ILE A 526 -25.23 -18.22 -9.51
N ASN A 527 -25.36 -18.95 -8.40
CA ASN A 527 -24.19 -19.32 -7.58
C ASN A 527 -23.20 -20.21 -8.35
N LYS A 528 -23.68 -21.12 -9.21
CA LYS A 528 -22.81 -21.92 -10.07
C LYS A 528 -22.05 -21.07 -11.08
N GLN A 529 -22.70 -20.09 -11.69
CA GLN A 529 -22.05 -19.16 -12.63
C GLN A 529 -20.99 -18.31 -11.91
N LEU A 530 -21.32 -17.72 -10.76
CA LEU A 530 -20.37 -16.93 -9.98
C LEU A 530 -19.16 -17.77 -9.51
N ASN A 531 -19.32 -19.06 -9.25
CA ASN A 531 -18.23 -19.97 -8.89
C ASN A 531 -17.30 -20.33 -10.07
N LEU A 532 -17.62 -19.93 -11.30
CA LEU A 532 -16.71 -20.02 -12.45
C LEU A 532 -15.57 -18.99 -12.34
N ILE A 533 -15.79 -17.91 -11.61
CA ILE A 533 -14.76 -16.91 -11.30
C ILE A 533 -13.74 -17.57 -10.38
N LYS A 534 -12.46 -17.59 -10.79
CA LYS A 534 -11.37 -18.25 -10.03
C LYS A 534 -10.43 -17.28 -9.31
N GLU A 535 -10.51 -16.02 -9.65
CA GLU A 535 -9.66 -14.95 -9.06
C GLU A 535 -9.92 -14.74 -7.59
N VAL A 536 -11.18 -14.89 -7.18
CA VAL A 536 -11.61 -14.77 -5.79
C VAL A 536 -12.67 -15.80 -5.45
N SER A 537 -12.71 -16.25 -4.20
CA SER A 537 -13.80 -17.09 -3.71
C SER A 537 -15.03 -16.23 -3.42
N ILE A 538 -16.11 -16.43 -4.15
CA ILE A 538 -17.36 -15.69 -3.96
C ILE A 538 -18.26 -16.45 -2.99
N PRO A 539 -18.74 -15.79 -1.92
CA PRO A 539 -19.67 -16.40 -0.97
C PRO A 539 -21.00 -16.77 -1.64
N THR A 540 -21.66 -17.82 -1.14
CA THR A 540 -22.96 -18.24 -1.64
C THR A 540 -24.00 -17.16 -1.38
N ILE A 541 -24.67 -16.70 -2.43
CA ILE A 541 -25.77 -15.75 -2.38
C ILE A 541 -27.07 -16.50 -2.10
N ASN A 542 -27.93 -15.96 -1.27
CA ASN A 542 -29.25 -16.48 -0.96
C ASN A 542 -30.34 -15.42 -1.15
N LYS A 543 -31.61 -15.82 -1.05
CA LYS A 543 -32.75 -14.95 -1.24
C LYS A 543 -32.79 -13.77 -0.25
N TYR A 544 -32.32 -13.97 0.98
CA TYR A 544 -32.23 -12.92 1.99
C TYR A 544 -31.29 -11.80 1.58
N HIS A 545 -30.12 -12.15 1.01
CA HIS A 545 -29.14 -11.16 0.53
C HIS A 545 -29.74 -10.28 -0.58
N LEU A 546 -30.42 -10.90 -1.54
CA LEU A 546 -31.03 -10.19 -2.67
C LEU A 546 -32.18 -9.28 -2.21
N GLN A 547 -33.05 -9.76 -1.33
CA GLN A 547 -34.18 -8.98 -0.79
C GLN A 547 -33.72 -7.78 0.06
N ASN A 548 -32.53 -7.87 0.67
CA ASN A 548 -31.94 -6.78 1.44
C ASN A 548 -31.00 -5.91 0.58
N TYR A 549 -30.87 -6.16 -0.72
CA TYR A 549 -29.96 -5.46 -1.63
C TYR A 549 -28.52 -5.41 -1.11
N HIS A 550 -28.06 -6.48 -0.45
CA HIS A 550 -26.72 -6.55 0.13
C HIS A 550 -26.16 -7.96 0.02
N LEU A 551 -25.16 -8.12 -0.84
CA LEU A 551 -24.44 -9.38 -1.03
C LEU A 551 -23.44 -9.61 0.12
N PRO A 552 -23.15 -10.86 0.50
CA PRO A 552 -22.15 -11.18 1.52
C PRO A 552 -20.72 -11.09 0.96
N CYS A 553 -20.46 -10.10 0.13
CA CYS A 553 -19.22 -9.92 -0.63
C CYS A 553 -18.43 -8.73 -0.11
N THR A 554 -17.10 -8.84 -0.11
CA THR A 554 -16.18 -7.74 0.12
C THR A 554 -16.10 -6.84 -1.12
N SER A 555 -15.62 -5.60 -0.96
CA SER A 555 -15.42 -4.65 -2.07
C SER A 555 -14.63 -5.26 -3.23
N ASN A 556 -13.55 -6.02 -2.96
CA ASN A 556 -12.78 -6.69 -4.00
C ASN A 556 -13.58 -7.77 -4.75
N GLN A 557 -14.40 -8.55 -4.04
CA GLN A 557 -15.27 -9.55 -4.66
C GLN A 557 -16.34 -8.90 -5.55
N ILE A 558 -16.90 -7.77 -5.13
CA ILE A 558 -17.84 -6.96 -5.94
C ILE A 558 -17.19 -6.45 -7.22
N ILE A 559 -15.96 -5.92 -7.14
CA ILE A 559 -15.21 -5.47 -8.32
C ILE A 559 -15.06 -6.63 -9.31
N VAL A 560 -14.64 -7.78 -8.83
CA VAL A 560 -14.44 -8.96 -9.69
C VAL A 560 -15.76 -9.47 -10.26
N ILE A 561 -16.84 -9.51 -9.48
CA ILE A 561 -18.18 -9.86 -9.99
C ILE A 561 -18.56 -8.93 -11.15
N LEU A 562 -18.40 -7.61 -10.99
CA LEU A 562 -18.74 -6.63 -12.02
C LEU A 562 -17.92 -6.80 -13.30
N GLN A 563 -16.65 -7.16 -13.18
CA GLN A 563 -15.79 -7.43 -14.34
C GLN A 563 -16.26 -8.62 -15.18
N TYR A 564 -16.74 -9.69 -14.52
CA TYR A 564 -17.19 -10.91 -15.19
C TYR A 564 -18.68 -10.95 -15.49
N PHE A 565 -19.47 -10.03 -14.92
CA PHE A 565 -20.94 -10.08 -14.96
C PHE A 565 -21.50 -10.16 -16.37
N GLY A 566 -21.00 -9.34 -17.28
CA GLY A 566 -21.43 -9.34 -18.68
C GLY A 566 -21.17 -10.67 -19.40
N LEU A 567 -20.06 -11.35 -19.11
CA LEU A 567 -19.73 -12.67 -19.64
C LEU A 567 -20.64 -13.77 -19.08
N LEU A 568 -20.99 -13.68 -17.81
CA LEU A 568 -21.78 -14.71 -17.14
C LEU A 568 -23.29 -14.61 -17.45
N PHE A 569 -23.81 -13.40 -17.55
CA PHE A 569 -25.26 -13.17 -17.60
C PHE A 569 -25.73 -12.29 -18.77
N GLY A 570 -24.84 -11.64 -19.51
CA GLY A 570 -25.20 -10.70 -20.59
C GLY A 570 -26.07 -11.33 -21.69
N HIS A 571 -25.89 -12.64 -21.95
CA HIS A 571 -26.69 -13.37 -22.93
C HIS A 571 -28.18 -13.53 -22.57
N LEU A 572 -28.57 -13.16 -21.35
CA LEU A 572 -29.96 -13.24 -20.85
C LEU A 572 -30.77 -11.99 -21.18
N PHE A 573 -30.13 -10.91 -21.63
CA PHE A 573 -30.80 -9.61 -21.81
C PHE A 573 -30.77 -9.14 -23.26
N GLU A 574 -31.83 -8.47 -23.66
CA GLU A 574 -31.83 -7.68 -24.89
C GLU A 574 -31.15 -6.32 -24.66
N LEU A 575 -30.70 -5.68 -25.74
CA LEU A 575 -29.92 -4.43 -25.64
C LEU A 575 -30.72 -3.25 -25.10
N ASP A 576 -32.03 -3.27 -25.28
CA ASP A 576 -33.01 -2.27 -24.86
C ASP A 576 -33.70 -2.59 -23.52
N ASP A 577 -33.29 -3.68 -22.85
CA ASP A 577 -33.80 -4.02 -21.52
C ASP A 577 -33.30 -3.00 -20.48
N ASP A 578 -34.23 -2.39 -19.75
CA ASP A 578 -33.95 -1.41 -18.70
C ASP A 578 -32.93 -1.90 -17.66
N ILE A 579 -32.94 -3.19 -17.37
CA ILE A 579 -32.01 -3.81 -16.40
C ILE A 579 -30.61 -3.92 -17.01
N TRP A 580 -30.51 -4.23 -18.30
CA TRP A 580 -29.23 -4.25 -19.00
C TRP A 580 -28.66 -2.84 -19.23
N ILE A 581 -29.53 -1.88 -19.48
CA ILE A 581 -29.18 -0.46 -19.53
C ILE A 581 -28.62 -0.01 -18.16
N LEU A 582 -29.26 -0.39 -17.04
CA LEU A 582 -28.76 -0.10 -15.71
C LEU A 582 -27.36 -0.66 -15.49
N PHE A 583 -27.10 -1.91 -15.89
CA PHE A 583 -25.76 -2.51 -15.79
C PHE A 583 -24.70 -1.74 -16.61
N ASN A 584 -25.03 -1.39 -17.85
CA ASN A 584 -24.11 -0.67 -18.73
C ASN A 584 -23.83 0.75 -18.24
N CYS A 585 -24.85 1.46 -17.75
CA CYS A 585 -24.66 2.76 -17.11
C CYS A 585 -23.78 2.65 -15.86
N HIS A 586 -23.98 1.57 -15.05
CA HIS A 586 -23.15 1.34 -13.88
C HIS A 586 -21.70 1.05 -14.26
N ARG A 587 -21.44 0.29 -15.31
CA ARG A 587 -20.09 0.09 -15.83
C ARG A 587 -19.44 1.40 -16.29
N GLN A 588 -20.15 2.22 -17.05
CA GLN A 588 -19.65 3.53 -17.49
C GLN A 588 -19.33 4.42 -16.29
N PHE A 589 -20.18 4.44 -15.27
CA PHE A 589 -19.92 5.14 -14.01
C PHE A 589 -18.63 4.64 -13.34
N LEU A 590 -18.43 3.32 -13.25
CA LEU A 590 -17.22 2.73 -12.69
C LEU A 590 -15.99 3.03 -13.52
N ASP A 591 -16.09 3.00 -14.84
CA ASP A 591 -14.99 3.34 -15.74
C ASP A 591 -14.52 4.79 -15.52
N ILE A 592 -15.45 5.73 -15.30
CA ILE A 592 -15.12 7.12 -14.99
C ILE A 592 -14.38 7.23 -13.67
N ILE A 593 -14.92 6.66 -12.57
CA ILE A 593 -14.35 6.87 -11.24
C ILE A 593 -13.08 6.08 -10.96
N LEU A 594 -12.82 5.00 -11.69
CA LEU A 594 -11.64 4.13 -11.53
C LEU A 594 -10.51 4.42 -12.50
N SER A 595 -10.81 5.10 -13.60
CA SER A 595 -9.81 5.51 -14.58
C SER A 595 -8.98 6.70 -14.10
N PRO A 596 -7.84 6.98 -14.72
CA PRO A 596 -7.18 8.27 -14.56
C PRO A 596 -8.14 9.42 -14.90
N TYR A 597 -7.94 10.55 -14.24
CA TYR A 597 -8.78 11.72 -14.47
C TYR A 597 -8.79 12.14 -15.93
N ASP A 598 -9.98 12.32 -16.48
CA ASP A 598 -10.22 12.82 -17.83
C ASP A 598 -11.03 14.13 -17.77
N SER A 599 -10.39 15.24 -18.08
CA SER A 599 -11.02 16.57 -18.08
C SER A 599 -12.07 16.76 -19.19
N SER A 600 -12.14 15.84 -20.18
CA SER A 600 -13.15 15.89 -21.24
C SER A 600 -14.53 15.38 -20.76
N ILE A 601 -14.58 14.70 -19.62
CA ILE A 601 -15.84 14.23 -19.03
C ILE A 601 -16.60 15.44 -18.49
N ASN A 602 -17.70 15.78 -19.16
CA ASN A 602 -18.56 16.89 -18.75
C ASN A 602 -19.31 16.58 -17.46
N LEU A 603 -19.41 17.56 -16.57
CA LEU A 603 -20.15 17.48 -15.31
C LEU A 603 -21.60 17.06 -15.53
N GLU A 604 -22.29 17.66 -16.50
CA GLU A 604 -23.70 17.37 -16.83
C GLU A 604 -23.88 15.94 -17.32
N TYR A 605 -22.95 15.43 -18.15
CA TYR A 605 -22.98 14.04 -18.58
C TYR A 605 -22.81 13.09 -17.39
N PHE A 606 -21.88 13.37 -16.50
CA PHE A 606 -21.66 12.53 -15.32
C PHE A 606 -22.86 12.56 -14.36
N GLN A 607 -23.49 13.71 -14.16
CA GLN A 607 -24.74 13.85 -13.41
C GLN A 607 -25.90 13.08 -14.06
N SER A 608 -26.05 13.18 -15.41
CA SER A 608 -27.10 12.46 -16.12
C SER A 608 -26.93 10.94 -16.05
N LEU A 609 -25.68 10.46 -16.09
CA LEU A 609 -25.37 9.05 -15.94
C LEU A 609 -25.76 8.51 -14.56
N ILE A 610 -25.54 9.28 -13.49
CA ILE A 610 -25.96 8.92 -12.14
C ILE A 610 -27.48 9.01 -12.00
N SER A 611 -28.08 10.09 -12.48
CA SER A 611 -29.53 10.31 -12.43
C SER A 611 -30.30 9.18 -13.13
N GLY A 612 -29.86 8.78 -14.33
CA GLY A 612 -30.47 7.67 -15.08
C GLY A 612 -30.40 6.35 -14.32
N GLN A 613 -29.27 6.03 -13.66
CA GLN A 613 -29.17 4.85 -12.82
C GLN A 613 -30.11 4.91 -11.61
N LEU A 614 -30.19 6.06 -10.93
CA LEU A 614 -31.11 6.23 -9.79
C LEU A 614 -32.56 6.10 -10.21
N GLU A 615 -32.93 6.60 -11.39
CA GLU A 615 -34.27 6.44 -11.97
C GLU A 615 -34.61 4.97 -12.21
N LEU A 616 -33.71 4.23 -12.87
CA LEU A 616 -33.90 2.79 -13.11
C LEU A 616 -33.98 1.98 -11.80
N ILE A 617 -33.16 2.34 -10.82
CA ILE A 617 -33.23 1.73 -9.47
C ILE A 617 -34.57 2.03 -8.82
N TYR A 618 -35.02 3.28 -8.85
CA TYR A 618 -36.28 3.68 -8.24
C TYR A 618 -37.48 2.96 -8.86
N ARG A 619 -37.53 2.87 -10.20
CA ARG A 619 -38.61 2.13 -10.90
C ARG A 619 -38.67 0.67 -10.49
N ASN A 620 -37.52 0.02 -10.27
CA ASN A 620 -37.46 -1.40 -9.94
C ASN A 620 -37.64 -1.72 -8.44
N THR A 621 -37.36 -0.79 -7.52
CA THR A 621 -37.29 -1.06 -6.07
C THR A 621 -38.17 -0.17 -5.21
N GLY A 622 -38.71 0.90 -5.76
CA GLY A 622 -39.38 1.93 -4.98
C GLY A 622 -38.44 2.67 -4.00
N PHE A 623 -37.15 2.65 -4.24
CA PHE A 623 -36.12 3.34 -3.46
C PHE A 623 -36.04 2.85 -2.00
N ASN A 624 -35.32 1.76 -1.75
CA ASN A 624 -35.19 1.18 -0.42
C ASN A 624 -34.52 2.13 0.58
N PRO A 625 -35.15 2.46 1.73
CA PRO A 625 -34.60 3.40 2.71
C PRO A 625 -33.22 3.06 3.28
N LYS A 626 -32.92 1.78 3.39
CA LYS A 626 -31.66 1.30 4.00
C LYS A 626 -30.40 1.78 3.28
N TYR A 627 -30.49 2.04 1.96
CA TYR A 627 -29.32 2.42 1.14
C TYR A 627 -29.35 3.87 0.67
N LYS A 628 -30.36 4.64 1.04
CA LYS A 628 -30.56 6.01 0.54
C LYS A 628 -29.37 6.93 0.77
N CYS A 629 -28.68 6.85 1.91
CA CYS A 629 -27.53 7.70 2.20
C CYS A 629 -26.37 7.45 1.23
N LYS A 630 -26.02 6.18 0.98
CA LYS A 630 -24.92 5.85 0.03
C LYS A 630 -25.31 6.21 -1.40
N LEU A 631 -26.58 6.01 -1.80
CA LEU A 631 -27.10 6.46 -3.10
C LEU A 631 -27.09 7.98 -3.25
N HIS A 632 -27.33 8.72 -2.17
CA HIS A 632 -27.23 10.17 -2.17
C HIS A 632 -25.78 10.64 -2.26
N TYR A 633 -24.83 9.99 -1.57
CA TYR A 633 -23.42 10.40 -1.60
C TYR A 633 -22.84 10.39 -3.01
N ILE A 634 -23.22 9.44 -3.87
CA ILE A 634 -22.74 9.41 -5.27
C ILE A 634 -23.22 10.60 -6.10
N CYS A 635 -24.29 11.31 -5.69
CA CYS A 635 -24.74 12.52 -6.38
C CYS A 635 -23.70 13.66 -6.29
N HIS A 636 -22.79 13.64 -5.30
CA HIS A 636 -21.71 14.58 -5.14
C HIS A 636 -20.43 14.21 -5.94
N TYR A 637 -20.37 12.98 -6.47
CA TYR A 637 -19.18 12.48 -7.17
C TYR A 637 -18.77 13.31 -8.40
N PRO A 638 -19.71 13.81 -9.24
CA PRO A 638 -19.31 14.61 -10.40
C PRO A 638 -18.49 15.83 -10.03
N GLU A 639 -18.92 16.58 -9.00
CA GLU A 639 -18.21 17.77 -8.53
C GLU A 639 -16.85 17.40 -7.94
N PHE A 640 -16.81 16.44 -7.02
CA PHE A 640 -15.57 16.00 -6.40
C PHE A 640 -14.60 15.33 -7.38
N TYR A 641 -15.10 14.66 -8.43
CA TYR A 641 -14.26 14.10 -9.48
C TYR A 641 -13.46 15.18 -10.20
N HIS A 642 -14.09 16.29 -10.55
CA HIS A 642 -13.40 17.42 -11.15
C HIS A 642 -12.50 18.16 -10.17
N TYR A 643 -13.00 18.36 -8.95
CA TYR A 643 -12.31 19.15 -7.94
C TYR A 643 -11.00 18.50 -7.47
N TYR A 644 -10.98 17.17 -7.30
CA TYR A 644 -9.78 16.41 -6.90
C TYR A 644 -8.99 15.83 -8.09
N SER A 645 -9.38 16.09 -9.33
CA SER A 645 -8.78 15.46 -10.52
C SER A 645 -8.80 13.93 -10.44
N GLY A 646 -9.99 13.38 -10.14
CA GLY A 646 -10.24 11.96 -9.97
C GLY A 646 -10.43 11.54 -8.51
N LEU A 647 -11.10 10.42 -8.30
CA LEU A 647 -11.49 9.93 -6.97
C LEU A 647 -10.74 8.65 -6.56
N LYS A 648 -10.20 7.90 -7.51
CA LYS A 648 -9.54 6.60 -7.30
C LYS A 648 -8.44 6.64 -6.25
N TYR A 649 -7.67 7.72 -6.18
CA TYR A 649 -6.54 7.86 -5.28
C TYR A 649 -6.91 8.28 -3.87
N LEU A 650 -8.19 8.65 -3.67
CA LEU A 650 -8.74 9.04 -2.38
C LEU A 650 -9.30 7.86 -1.58
N TRP A 651 -9.61 6.74 -2.22
CA TRP A 651 -10.29 5.60 -1.59
C TRP A 651 -9.50 4.93 -0.45
N CYS A 652 -10.24 4.22 0.41
CA CYS A 652 -9.70 3.62 1.64
C CYS A 652 -9.16 2.19 1.46
N MET A 653 -9.32 1.57 0.29
CA MET A 653 -9.04 0.13 0.09
C MET A 653 -7.63 -0.29 0.53
N ARG A 654 -6.61 0.53 0.29
CA ARG A 654 -5.23 0.23 0.72
C ARG A 654 -5.04 0.39 2.23
N GLY A 655 -5.68 1.40 2.83
CA GLY A 655 -5.69 1.59 4.28
C GLY A 655 -6.32 0.41 5.00
N GLU A 656 -7.46 -0.11 4.51
CA GLU A 656 -8.10 -1.28 5.09
C GLU A 656 -7.28 -2.56 4.92
N ALA A 657 -6.68 -2.78 3.75
CA ALA A 657 -5.78 -3.91 3.55
C ALA A 657 -4.64 -3.89 4.58
N HIS A 658 -4.19 -2.68 4.97
CA HIS A 658 -3.12 -2.49 5.95
C HIS A 658 -3.52 -2.92 7.37
N HIS A 659 -4.81 -2.91 7.71
CA HIS A 659 -5.33 -3.41 9.00
C HIS A 659 -5.00 -4.88 9.25
N GLN A 660 -4.81 -5.67 8.18
CA GLN A 660 -4.46 -7.09 8.33
C GLN A 660 -3.14 -7.27 9.09
N LEU A 661 -2.18 -6.35 8.95
CA LEU A 661 -0.94 -6.37 9.71
C LEU A 661 -1.22 -6.26 11.22
N LEU A 662 -2.03 -5.27 11.64
CA LEU A 662 -2.36 -5.10 13.06
C LEU A 662 -3.21 -6.26 13.62
N LYS A 663 -4.15 -6.80 12.83
CA LYS A 663 -4.92 -8.00 13.18
C LYS A 663 -4.01 -9.20 13.36
N ASN A 664 -3.02 -9.40 12.50
CA ASN A 664 -2.04 -10.47 12.60
C ASN A 664 -1.13 -10.30 13.81
N ILE A 665 -0.64 -9.09 14.08
CA ILE A 665 0.14 -8.78 15.28
C ILE A 665 -0.62 -9.21 16.55
N ASN A 666 -1.89 -8.81 16.69
CA ASN A 666 -2.70 -9.16 17.86
C ASN A 666 -3.00 -10.66 17.96
N ARG A 667 -3.29 -11.32 16.80
CA ARG A 667 -3.54 -12.77 16.76
C ARG A 667 -2.36 -13.58 17.27
N HIS A 668 -1.13 -13.14 16.97
CA HIS A 668 0.09 -13.83 17.39
C HIS A 668 0.53 -13.44 18.80
N ALA A 669 0.44 -12.15 19.15
CA ALA A 669 0.84 -11.67 20.47
C ALA A 669 -0.10 -12.14 21.58
N ARG A 670 -1.40 -12.28 21.30
CA ARG A 670 -2.47 -12.65 22.24
C ARG A 670 -2.44 -11.84 23.55
N ASN A 671 -1.94 -10.60 23.45
CA ASN A 671 -1.85 -9.70 24.60
C ASN A 671 -3.03 -8.74 24.61
N PHE A 672 -4.11 -9.11 25.29
CA PHE A 672 -5.30 -8.28 25.45
C PHE A 672 -5.22 -7.32 26.65
N LYS A 673 -4.11 -7.30 27.39
CA LYS A 673 -3.91 -6.38 28.52
C LYS A 673 -3.65 -4.95 28.04
N ASN A 674 -2.81 -4.79 27.01
CA ASN A 674 -2.55 -3.52 26.35
C ASN A 674 -2.35 -3.75 24.83
N PRO A 675 -3.43 -4.01 24.09
CA PRO A 675 -3.32 -4.33 22.67
C PRO A 675 -2.87 -3.13 21.83
N ALA A 676 -3.23 -1.90 22.22
CA ALA A 676 -2.79 -0.70 21.53
C ALA A 676 -1.26 -0.56 21.56
N TYR A 677 -0.63 -0.74 22.71
CA TYR A 677 0.83 -0.72 22.84
C TYR A 677 1.49 -1.82 22.02
N THR A 678 0.94 -3.04 22.08
CA THR A 678 1.46 -4.17 21.31
C THR A 678 1.40 -3.88 19.81
N CYS A 679 0.27 -3.37 19.32
CA CYS A 679 0.11 -2.97 17.93
C CYS A 679 1.14 -1.92 17.51
N ALA A 680 1.21 -0.79 18.23
CA ALA A 680 2.08 0.32 17.88
C ALA A 680 3.56 -0.12 17.84
N LYS A 681 4.01 -0.82 18.89
CA LYS A 681 5.40 -1.25 19.01
C LYS A 681 5.79 -2.27 17.94
N GLN A 682 4.98 -3.33 17.76
CA GLN A 682 5.27 -4.37 16.78
C GLN A 682 5.18 -3.84 15.35
N TYR A 683 4.25 -2.93 15.10
CA TYR A 683 4.15 -2.23 13.83
C TYR A 683 5.43 -1.48 13.49
N GLN A 684 5.96 -0.68 14.43
CA GLN A 684 7.19 0.08 14.22
C GLN A 684 8.41 -0.81 14.04
N ILE A 685 8.50 -1.93 14.77
CA ILE A 685 9.57 -2.91 14.56
C ILE A 685 9.49 -3.48 13.13
N SER A 686 8.29 -3.85 12.67
CA SER A 686 8.14 -4.39 11.31
C SER A 686 8.51 -3.36 10.25
N LYS A 687 8.16 -2.08 10.44
CA LYS A 687 8.53 -0.99 9.51
C LYS A 687 10.02 -0.68 9.52
N GLY A 688 10.66 -0.64 10.68
CA GLY A 688 12.10 -0.42 10.78
C GLY A 688 12.94 -1.45 10.04
N THR A 689 12.43 -2.66 9.83
CA THR A 689 13.12 -3.72 9.06
C THR A 689 12.89 -3.64 7.55
N TYR A 690 12.08 -2.70 7.04
CA TYR A 690 11.84 -2.51 5.59
C TYR A 690 12.72 -1.43 4.96
N HIS A 691 13.31 -0.57 5.76
CA HIS A 691 14.13 0.57 5.34
C HIS A 691 15.56 0.37 5.80
#